data_d080393a7a50aac53fbc4daacafa71be
#
_entry.id   d080393a7a50aac53fbc4daacafa71be
#
_cell.length_a   1.000
_cell.length_b   1.000
_cell.length_c   1.000
_cell.angle_alpha   90.00
_cell.angle_beta   90.00
_cell.angle_gamma   90.00
#
_symmetry.space_group_name_H-M   'P 1'
#
loop_
_entity.id
_entity.type
_entity.pdbx_description
1 polymer ?
#
loop_
_entity_poly.entity_id
_entity_poly.type
_entity_poly.pdbx_seq_one_letter_code
_entity_poly.pdbx_strand_id
1 'polypeptide(L)'
;MRVIRFIILFTAALGQAEEAGPDPEQGRHWPFTPLGQVTPPVVTQTNWVSNPVDAFILSKLEAKGIEPAPLAKRRTLVRRLYFDLLGVPPAPDVANAFVNDRTPLAYGRLVDRLLNDPHYGERWGRYWLDLARYADTAGYEGDPDMPHAWRYRDYVIDSLNRDKPYDLFIREQIAGDEFNEIMGAGELPGMDAERTVALTFLRLAPFTEPRGDETRHELLSEMTSTVSSVFLGLTIGCAQCHDHKYDAIPIDDFYRMQAFFSTVQIPPPERGDGFQIGGPLPAGFYRPHEQAWVDATRAGMQREVGEAKQQLVKLTKQLESRIGKSNAGFGLQVNGGGLGNDYFFDTANVSDGKLHFAVATTDGKQWAFSTDGKPAEKLNQLSGGNNGKWFGDIGTPEYVSIGASAQGGGHKGAFAEVLVYDHPLAKREVDALSGYVAAKYKGQGQAPEPPTGGLRFWLDAADIDANAETPNPAVGFRVSTWVDKVTKTPLGQAEVGRQPRLTRLGQAPALMFDKSLLKANITRDGAIQFLDDQVGSIVVIFSAEHTSEGYGFEVGGTGDIIATFINPAAGNDRKLRDYIQDYTSDLFTKKERDLFYRLENRERFVKQHEKRLKPVAMSLRHSFGPPYEPSVPVTTVKLRGEYDNHGPVVKAGFPGIFTGHDKPAAIRLDPFKRWPTRSRRMALAKWIASADNPLTARVMMNRLWVGHFGRGIVKTPSDFGKLSGGATHPELLDWLARRFVDSGWSLKAMHRIIVTSSTYRQSSLVKNQTVTTVDPMNDLWWRYEQRRLDAEAIRDSVLAVSGRLNPELYGLPIFPPLPGDIAETVKYSENKWDTQLDQAGRKRSIYIYQQRMLNMPFMQAFDSTVCDESRPRRRTSVTPLQALSLFNGDFVNEEAAALARRIRREAGEGKGEQVRLAYRLAFSRSPSPEEAGHFVKFLSQAKEVDGALVGFCRVLLNASEFVYID
;
A
#
# COMPACT_ATOMS: atom_id res chain seq x y z
N MET A 1 8.31 -26.58 -13.56
CA MET A 1 8.19 -25.98 -14.91
C MET A 1 9.47 -25.22 -15.20
N ARG A 2 10.10 -25.51 -16.32
CA ARG A 2 11.45 -25.05 -16.67
C ARG A 2 11.45 -23.57 -17.04
N VAL A 3 12.25 -22.76 -16.30
CA VAL A 3 12.56 -21.37 -16.64
C VAL A 3 13.56 -21.38 -17.81
N ILE A 4 13.18 -20.76 -18.91
CA ILE A 4 14.04 -20.59 -20.10
C ILE A 4 14.99 -19.41 -19.80
N ARG A 5 16.25 -19.74 -19.58
CA ARG A 5 17.34 -18.75 -19.58
C ARG A 5 17.70 -18.41 -21.02
N PHE A 6 17.50 -17.18 -21.44
CA PHE A 6 18.12 -16.65 -22.65
C PHE A 6 19.60 -16.37 -22.39
N ILE A 7 20.48 -17.23 -22.90
CA ILE A 7 21.93 -16.99 -22.98
C ILE A 7 22.17 -16.27 -24.29
N ILE A 8 22.53 -15.00 -24.24
CA ILE A 8 23.12 -14.27 -25.37
C ILE A 8 24.61 -14.61 -25.38
N LEU A 9 25.02 -15.49 -26.30
CA LEU A 9 26.42 -15.74 -26.58
C LEU A 9 27.00 -14.53 -27.34
N PHE A 10 27.75 -13.67 -26.66
CA PHE A 10 28.71 -12.79 -27.30
C PHE A 10 30.05 -13.56 -27.40
N THR A 11 30.44 -13.97 -28.61
CA THR A 11 31.78 -14.43 -28.90
C THR A 11 32.72 -13.23 -28.85
N ALA A 12 33.38 -13.04 -27.72
CA ALA A 12 34.47 -12.07 -27.60
C ALA A 12 35.73 -12.75 -28.06
N ALA A 13 36.36 -12.19 -29.09
CA ALA A 13 37.75 -12.49 -29.44
C ALA A 13 38.65 -12.15 -28.23
N LEU A 14 39.29 -13.17 -27.66
CA LEU A 14 40.30 -13.00 -26.62
C LEU A 14 41.57 -12.39 -27.25
N GLY A 15 41.62 -11.06 -27.33
CA GLY A 15 42.85 -10.35 -27.30
C GLY A 15 43.32 -10.25 -25.85
N GLN A 16 44.50 -10.73 -25.51
CA GLN A 16 45.17 -10.45 -24.24
C GLN A 16 45.34 -8.93 -24.13
N ALA A 17 44.43 -8.29 -23.40
CA ALA A 17 44.67 -6.95 -22.90
C ALA A 17 45.49 -7.14 -21.61
N GLU A 18 46.74 -6.71 -21.62
CA GLU A 18 47.51 -6.41 -20.41
C GLU A 18 46.60 -5.58 -19.48
N GLU A 19 46.41 -6.06 -18.25
CA GLU A 19 45.75 -5.29 -17.16
C GLU A 19 46.62 -4.05 -16.91
N ALA A 20 46.33 -2.97 -17.60
CA ALA A 20 46.84 -1.66 -17.22
C ALA A 20 46.21 -1.32 -15.85
N GLY A 21 47.05 -1.30 -14.83
CA GLY A 21 46.64 -0.83 -13.50
C GLY A 21 46.02 0.57 -13.59
N PRO A 22 45.27 0.99 -12.58
CA PRO A 22 44.54 2.27 -12.59
C PRO A 22 45.51 3.41 -12.91
N ASP A 23 45.15 4.19 -13.94
CA ASP A 23 45.92 5.32 -14.43
C ASP A 23 46.11 6.38 -13.32
N PRO A 24 47.35 6.67 -12.89
CA PRO A 24 47.61 7.65 -11.81
C PRO A 24 47.17 9.10 -12.14
N GLU A 25 46.91 9.41 -13.41
CA GLU A 25 46.40 10.71 -13.80
C GLU A 25 44.89 10.87 -13.58
N GLN A 26 44.13 9.80 -13.38
CA GLN A 26 42.69 9.84 -13.14
C GLN A 26 42.32 10.53 -11.81
N GLY A 27 43.21 10.61 -10.82
CA GLY A 27 43.06 11.41 -9.60
C GLY A 27 42.99 12.92 -9.79
N ARG A 28 43.25 13.38 -11.04
CA ARG A 28 43.14 14.81 -11.40
C ARG A 28 41.89 15.17 -12.17
N HIS A 29 40.96 14.23 -12.37
CA HIS A 29 39.66 14.54 -12.96
C HIS A 29 38.91 15.60 -12.12
N TRP A 30 38.45 16.68 -12.77
CA TRP A 30 37.86 17.83 -12.09
C TRP A 30 36.91 17.53 -10.93
N PRO A 31 35.94 16.60 -11.03
CA PRO A 31 35.00 16.42 -9.95
C PRO A 31 35.64 15.86 -8.65
N PHE A 32 36.82 15.26 -8.76
CA PHE A 32 37.55 14.64 -7.64
C PHE A 32 38.56 15.56 -6.98
N THR A 33 38.71 16.78 -7.51
CA THR A 33 39.58 17.80 -6.89
C THR A 33 38.86 18.54 -5.76
N PRO A 34 39.56 18.94 -4.70
CA PRO A 34 38.98 19.73 -3.61
C PRO A 34 38.25 20.96 -4.12
N LEU A 35 37.21 21.38 -3.38
CA LEU A 35 36.46 22.62 -3.68
C LEU A 35 37.37 23.83 -3.51
N GLY A 36 37.73 24.48 -4.63
CA GLY A 36 38.47 25.73 -4.63
C GLY A 36 37.56 26.94 -4.34
N GLN A 37 38.21 28.09 -4.09
CA GLN A 37 37.52 29.36 -4.15
C GLN A 37 37.42 29.83 -5.61
N VAL A 38 36.19 30.04 -6.07
CA VAL A 38 35.91 30.50 -7.44
C VAL A 38 35.32 31.91 -7.39
N THR A 39 35.92 32.83 -8.10
CA THR A 39 35.42 34.21 -8.22
C THR A 39 34.53 34.30 -9.44
N PRO A 40 33.35 34.92 -9.35
CA PRO A 40 32.51 35.20 -10.53
C PRO A 40 33.28 35.96 -11.60
N PRO A 41 33.15 35.57 -12.89
CA PRO A 41 33.85 36.26 -13.97
C PRO A 41 33.35 37.68 -14.20
N VAL A 42 34.21 38.53 -14.71
CA VAL A 42 33.83 39.87 -15.17
C VAL A 42 33.14 39.74 -16.53
N VAL A 43 32.00 40.39 -16.68
CA VAL A 43 31.18 40.36 -17.90
C VAL A 43 30.88 41.79 -18.37
N THR A 44 30.56 41.94 -19.67
CA THR A 44 30.30 43.24 -20.30
C THR A 44 28.87 43.74 -20.07
N GLN A 45 27.88 42.84 -20.10
CA GLN A 45 26.46 43.18 -19.92
C GLN A 45 26.03 43.13 -18.44
N THR A 46 26.68 43.96 -17.60
CA THR A 46 26.44 43.94 -16.13
C THR A 46 24.99 44.21 -15.73
N ASN A 47 24.21 44.90 -16.57
CA ASN A 47 22.78 45.20 -16.33
C ASN A 47 21.90 43.94 -16.34
N TRP A 48 22.32 42.86 -17.01
CA TRP A 48 21.61 41.60 -17.01
C TRP A 48 21.85 40.77 -15.74
N VAL A 49 22.96 40.97 -15.07
CA VAL A 49 23.39 40.21 -13.89
C VAL A 49 22.59 40.62 -12.66
N SER A 50 21.77 39.71 -12.16
CA SER A 50 21.02 39.85 -10.88
C SER A 50 21.79 39.32 -9.69
N ASN A 51 22.57 38.28 -9.88
CA ASN A 51 23.42 37.66 -8.87
C ASN A 51 24.60 36.90 -9.53
N PRO A 52 25.56 36.35 -8.76
CA PRO A 52 26.76 35.70 -9.30
C PRO A 52 26.52 34.54 -10.27
N VAL A 53 25.40 33.79 -10.15
CA VAL A 53 25.03 32.74 -11.11
C VAL A 53 25.03 33.27 -12.55
N ASP A 54 24.50 34.46 -12.73
CA ASP A 54 24.32 35.06 -14.03
C ASP A 54 25.67 35.41 -14.67
N ALA A 55 26.65 35.80 -13.88
CA ALA A 55 27.99 36.15 -14.41
C ALA A 55 28.65 34.91 -15.05
N PHE A 56 28.56 33.75 -14.46
CA PHE A 56 29.09 32.49 -15.04
C PHE A 56 28.38 32.10 -16.33
N ILE A 57 27.06 32.27 -16.39
CA ILE A 57 26.27 31.93 -17.58
C ILE A 57 26.60 32.97 -18.68
N LEU A 58 26.54 34.24 -18.35
CA LEU A 58 26.73 35.33 -19.32
C LEU A 58 28.12 35.33 -19.91
N SER A 59 29.19 35.07 -19.14
CA SER A 59 30.54 34.94 -19.61
C SER A 59 30.70 33.95 -20.75
N LYS A 60 30.04 32.77 -20.66
CA LYS A 60 30.04 31.78 -21.73
C LYS A 60 29.19 32.16 -22.92
N LEU A 61 28.10 32.89 -22.72
CA LEU A 61 27.25 33.43 -23.78
C LEU A 61 28.00 34.50 -24.56
N GLU A 62 28.63 35.46 -23.86
CA GLU A 62 29.46 36.52 -24.47
C GLU A 62 30.60 35.92 -25.29
N ALA A 63 31.31 34.91 -24.79
CA ALA A 63 32.38 34.23 -25.52
C ALA A 63 31.90 33.54 -26.81
N LYS A 64 30.61 33.30 -26.98
CA LYS A 64 29.98 32.72 -28.17
C LYS A 64 29.18 33.76 -28.98
N GLY A 65 29.12 35.03 -28.55
CA GLY A 65 28.34 36.07 -29.19
C GLY A 65 26.83 35.82 -29.11
N ILE A 66 26.38 35.13 -28.06
CA ILE A 66 24.96 34.79 -27.84
C ILE A 66 24.35 35.75 -26.81
N GLU A 67 23.25 36.38 -27.20
CA GLU A 67 22.44 37.20 -26.30
C GLU A 67 21.51 36.32 -25.48
N PRO A 68 21.43 36.53 -24.14
CA PRO A 68 20.48 35.81 -23.32
C PRO A 68 19.05 36.24 -23.65
N ALA A 69 18.08 35.31 -23.47
CA ALA A 69 16.67 35.60 -23.66
C ALA A 69 16.19 36.70 -22.68
N PRO A 70 15.21 37.53 -23.09
CA PRO A 70 14.64 38.53 -22.20
C PRO A 70 13.94 37.88 -21.01
N LEU A 71 13.72 38.67 -19.95
CA LEU A 71 12.99 38.18 -18.77
C LEU A 71 11.55 37.74 -19.13
N ALA A 72 11.08 36.65 -18.55
CA ALA A 72 9.72 36.17 -18.68
C ALA A 72 8.72 37.18 -18.07
N LYS A 73 7.48 37.15 -18.57
CA LYS A 73 6.40 37.98 -18.02
C LYS A 73 6.17 37.65 -16.54
N ARG A 74 5.81 38.66 -15.75
CA ARG A 74 5.56 38.44 -14.29
C ARG A 74 4.58 37.32 -14.00
N ARG A 75 3.55 37.15 -14.84
CA ARG A 75 2.55 36.07 -14.69
C ARG A 75 3.17 34.70 -14.95
N THR A 76 4.05 34.56 -15.92
CA THR A 76 4.84 33.32 -16.10
C THR A 76 5.72 33.06 -14.89
N LEU A 77 6.42 34.07 -14.36
CA LEU A 77 7.31 33.91 -13.21
C LEU A 77 6.59 33.48 -11.94
N VAL A 78 5.42 34.04 -11.62
CA VAL A 78 4.67 33.57 -10.42
C VAL A 78 4.20 32.13 -10.58
N ARG A 79 3.70 31.72 -11.76
CA ARG A 79 3.31 30.35 -12.05
C ARG A 79 4.51 29.41 -11.94
N ARG A 80 5.66 29.75 -12.55
CA ARG A 80 6.90 28.99 -12.50
C ARG A 80 7.37 28.77 -11.06
N LEU A 81 7.44 29.82 -10.24
CA LEU A 81 7.85 29.73 -8.84
C LEU A 81 6.93 28.83 -8.02
N TYR A 82 5.61 28.93 -8.18
CA TYR A 82 4.66 28.09 -7.46
C TYR A 82 4.83 26.61 -7.80
N PHE A 83 4.99 26.28 -9.07
CA PHE A 83 5.23 24.89 -9.46
C PHE A 83 6.60 24.37 -9.01
N ASP A 84 7.63 25.20 -9.07
CA ASP A 84 8.97 24.78 -8.67
C ASP A 84 9.11 24.62 -7.16
N LEU A 85 8.53 25.52 -6.38
CA LEU A 85 8.71 25.51 -4.93
C LEU A 85 7.59 24.78 -4.18
N LEU A 86 6.36 24.79 -4.70
CA LEU A 86 5.20 24.19 -4.04
C LEU A 86 4.54 23.05 -4.84
N GLY A 87 4.76 22.95 -6.16
CA GLY A 87 4.18 21.91 -7.03
C GLY A 87 2.70 22.06 -7.36
N VAL A 88 2.11 23.24 -7.12
CA VAL A 88 0.70 23.58 -7.43
C VAL A 88 0.62 24.96 -8.04
N PRO A 89 -0.45 25.29 -8.81
CA PRO A 89 -0.61 26.64 -9.36
C PRO A 89 -0.95 27.66 -8.25
N PRO A 90 -0.58 28.94 -8.45
CA PRO A 90 -0.99 30.02 -7.56
C PRO A 90 -2.50 30.26 -7.64
N ALA A 91 -3.12 30.62 -6.52
CA ALA A 91 -4.49 31.14 -6.52
C ALA A 91 -4.59 32.42 -7.35
N PRO A 92 -5.72 32.68 -8.05
CA PRO A 92 -5.86 33.82 -8.95
C PRO A 92 -5.63 35.20 -8.32
N ASP A 93 -6.07 35.40 -7.08
CA ASP A 93 -5.86 36.63 -6.30
C ASP A 93 -4.39 36.85 -5.97
N VAL A 94 -3.67 35.79 -5.56
CA VAL A 94 -2.24 35.83 -5.26
C VAL A 94 -1.43 36.15 -6.53
N ALA A 95 -1.77 35.50 -7.65
CA ALA A 95 -1.10 35.78 -8.94
C ALA A 95 -1.33 37.24 -9.35
N ASN A 96 -2.55 37.75 -9.20
CA ASN A 96 -2.88 39.16 -9.55
C ASN A 96 -2.19 40.15 -8.58
N ALA A 97 -2.17 39.86 -7.28
CA ALA A 97 -1.46 40.72 -6.33
C ALA A 97 0.01 40.87 -6.68
N PHE A 98 0.72 39.78 -7.02
CA PHE A 98 2.11 39.82 -7.44
C PHE A 98 2.29 40.57 -8.77
N VAL A 99 1.42 40.32 -9.76
CA VAL A 99 1.52 40.97 -11.07
C VAL A 99 1.38 42.50 -10.95
N ASN A 100 0.53 42.95 -10.03
CA ASN A 100 0.25 44.39 -9.80
C ASN A 100 1.29 45.07 -8.88
N ASP A 101 2.00 44.30 -8.02
CA ASP A 101 3.04 44.85 -7.15
C ASP A 101 4.29 45.19 -7.96
N ARG A 102 4.50 46.48 -8.26
CA ARG A 102 5.62 47.01 -9.06
C ARG A 102 6.85 47.33 -8.23
N THR A 103 6.85 47.09 -6.94
CA THR A 103 8.01 47.39 -6.10
C THR A 103 9.20 46.49 -6.46
N PRO A 104 10.44 47.01 -6.41
CA PRO A 104 11.65 46.26 -6.79
C PRO A 104 11.83 44.95 -6.00
N LEU A 105 11.39 44.90 -4.72
CA LEU A 105 11.53 43.73 -3.85
C LEU A 105 10.38 42.70 -3.97
N ALA A 106 9.37 42.96 -4.80
CA ALA A 106 8.19 42.10 -4.92
C ALA A 106 8.54 40.67 -5.26
N TYR A 107 9.49 40.44 -6.17
CA TYR A 107 9.91 39.09 -6.55
C TYR A 107 10.65 38.36 -5.42
N GLY A 108 11.60 39.05 -4.77
CA GLY A 108 12.33 38.48 -3.63
C GLY A 108 11.39 38.11 -2.46
N ARG A 109 10.43 39.00 -2.11
CA ARG A 109 9.41 38.72 -1.10
C ARG A 109 8.54 37.51 -1.45
N LEU A 110 8.18 37.36 -2.73
CA LEU A 110 7.44 36.17 -3.20
C LEU A 110 8.27 34.91 -3.01
N VAL A 111 9.56 34.90 -3.39
CA VAL A 111 10.47 33.77 -3.19
C VAL A 111 10.59 33.40 -1.72
N ASP A 112 10.85 34.40 -0.85
CA ASP A 112 11.01 34.19 0.59
C ASP A 112 9.74 33.62 1.21
N ARG A 113 8.54 34.08 0.80
CA ARG A 113 7.26 33.53 1.25
C ARG A 113 7.10 32.08 0.83
N LEU A 114 7.40 31.72 -0.42
CA LEU A 114 7.23 30.35 -0.92
C LEU A 114 8.24 29.38 -0.27
N LEU A 115 9.48 29.81 -0.01
CA LEU A 115 10.47 29.00 0.71
C LEU A 115 10.09 28.75 2.18
N ASN A 116 9.26 29.62 2.78
CA ASN A 116 8.75 29.47 4.12
C ASN A 116 7.36 28.80 4.18
N ASP A 117 6.78 28.49 3.03
CA ASP A 117 5.51 27.78 2.96
C ASP A 117 5.73 26.30 3.37
N PRO A 118 4.92 25.71 4.27
CA PRO A 118 5.10 24.34 4.70
C PRO A 118 4.94 23.28 3.60
N HIS A 119 4.34 23.63 2.48
CA HIS A 119 4.22 22.75 1.30
C HIS A 119 5.50 22.70 0.45
N TYR A 120 6.50 23.53 0.75
CA TYR A 120 7.83 23.46 0.13
C TYR A 120 8.49 22.09 0.37
N GLY A 121 8.43 21.59 1.61
CA GLY A 121 8.99 20.29 1.95
C GLY A 121 8.30 19.13 1.24
N GLU A 122 6.97 19.20 0.96
CA GLU A 122 6.29 18.20 0.15
C GLU A 122 6.81 18.18 -1.29
N ARG A 123 6.99 19.34 -1.90
CA ARG A 123 7.49 19.44 -3.26
C ARG A 123 8.92 18.91 -3.41
N TRP A 124 9.83 19.38 -2.57
CA TRP A 124 11.24 19.00 -2.65
C TRP A 124 11.54 17.67 -1.98
N GLY A 125 10.72 17.27 -1.01
CA GLY A 125 10.74 15.93 -0.42
C GLY A 125 10.51 14.85 -1.48
N ARG A 126 9.64 15.08 -2.46
CA ARG A 126 9.39 14.10 -3.51
C ARG A 126 10.66 13.74 -4.29
N TYR A 127 11.49 14.73 -4.66
CA TYR A 127 12.76 14.45 -5.34
C TYR A 127 13.73 13.65 -4.47
N TRP A 128 13.76 13.94 -3.16
CA TRP A 128 14.57 13.15 -2.22
C TRP A 128 14.06 11.72 -2.09
N LEU A 129 12.76 11.52 -2.03
CA LEU A 129 12.14 10.20 -1.90
C LEU A 129 12.40 9.33 -3.12
N ASP A 130 12.51 9.90 -4.34
CA ASP A 130 12.93 9.18 -5.54
C ASP A 130 14.40 8.70 -5.45
N LEU A 131 15.28 9.51 -4.87
CA LEU A 131 16.67 9.13 -4.60
C LEU A 131 16.77 8.04 -3.54
N ALA A 132 15.95 8.14 -2.50
CA ALA A 132 15.89 7.18 -1.41
C ALA A 132 15.17 5.87 -1.78
N ARG A 133 14.51 5.79 -2.94
CA ARG A 133 13.67 4.65 -3.38
C ARG A 133 12.50 4.39 -2.44
N TYR A 134 11.92 5.47 -1.92
CA TYR A 134 10.83 5.38 -0.96
C TYR A 134 9.64 4.62 -1.53
N ALA A 135 9.21 3.59 -0.80
CA ALA A 135 7.95 2.90 -1.00
C ALA A 135 7.37 2.48 0.37
N ASP A 136 6.08 2.21 0.39
CA ASP A 136 5.37 1.68 1.57
C ASP A 136 5.35 0.15 1.57
N THR A 137 5.98 -0.48 0.57
CA THR A 137 6.14 -1.94 0.44
C THR A 137 7.58 -2.30 0.06
N ALA A 138 7.94 -3.56 0.28
CA ALA A 138 9.31 -4.03 0.10
C ALA A 138 9.64 -4.54 -1.31
N GLY A 139 8.64 -4.80 -2.13
CA GLY A 139 8.83 -5.37 -3.48
C GLY A 139 8.91 -6.88 -3.50
N TYR A 140 9.45 -7.43 -4.60
CA TYR A 140 9.44 -8.86 -4.93
C TYR A 140 8.02 -9.47 -5.00
N GLU A 141 7.92 -10.78 -5.16
CA GLU A 141 6.65 -11.48 -5.40
C GLU A 141 5.61 -11.29 -4.30
N GLY A 142 6.04 -11.19 -3.03
CA GLY A 142 5.16 -11.01 -1.89
C GLY A 142 4.77 -9.56 -1.62
N ASP A 143 5.55 -8.62 -2.11
CA ASP A 143 5.42 -7.16 -1.91
C ASP A 143 4.88 -6.77 -0.52
N PRO A 144 5.50 -7.26 0.58
CA PRO A 144 4.99 -7.08 1.94
C PRO A 144 4.99 -5.62 2.36
N ASP A 145 4.04 -5.26 3.23
CA ASP A 145 3.88 -3.90 3.77
C ASP A 145 5.07 -3.47 4.62
N MET A 146 5.46 -2.20 4.48
CA MET A 146 6.39 -1.49 5.36
C MET A 146 5.62 -0.44 6.19
N PRO A 147 4.88 -0.84 7.22
CA PRO A 147 3.81 -0.03 7.83
C PRO A 147 4.28 1.27 8.47
N HIS A 148 5.57 1.43 8.72
CA HIS A 148 6.15 2.62 9.35
C HIS A 148 7.03 3.44 8.40
N ALA A 149 7.10 3.11 7.10
CA ALA A 149 7.89 3.84 6.11
C ALA A 149 7.43 5.30 5.97
N TRP A 150 6.12 5.57 6.10
CA TRP A 150 5.55 6.91 6.02
C TRP A 150 6.20 7.92 6.99
N ARG A 151 6.71 7.47 8.15
CA ARG A 151 7.42 8.35 9.09
C ARG A 151 8.70 8.92 8.49
N TYR A 152 9.39 8.15 7.63
CA TYR A 152 10.58 8.64 6.93
C TYR A 152 10.20 9.71 5.88
N ARG A 153 9.11 9.54 5.15
CA ARG A 153 8.60 10.58 4.24
C ARG A 153 8.34 11.88 5.02
N ASP A 154 7.67 11.78 6.15
CA ASP A 154 7.35 12.94 6.98
C ASP A 154 8.61 13.56 7.62
N TYR A 155 9.61 12.75 7.98
CA TYR A 155 10.93 13.23 8.40
C TYR A 155 11.61 14.04 7.30
N VAL A 156 11.58 13.57 6.05
CA VAL A 156 12.18 14.28 4.90
C VAL A 156 11.48 15.62 4.68
N ILE A 157 10.14 15.64 4.65
CA ILE A 157 9.33 16.86 4.48
C ILE A 157 9.66 17.88 5.59
N ASP A 158 9.68 17.44 6.83
CA ASP A 158 9.94 18.31 8.00
C ASP A 158 11.39 18.82 8.01
N SER A 159 12.37 17.98 7.66
CA SER A 159 13.77 18.38 7.56
C SER A 159 13.98 19.50 6.53
N LEU A 160 13.33 19.39 5.37
CA LEU A 160 13.39 20.41 4.31
C LEU A 160 12.65 21.68 4.73
N ASN A 161 11.49 21.58 5.37
CA ASN A 161 10.73 22.73 5.86
C ASN A 161 11.49 23.54 6.90
N ARG A 162 12.22 22.87 7.79
CA ARG A 162 13.08 23.49 8.81
C ARG A 162 14.44 23.95 8.27
N ASP A 163 14.72 23.71 6.99
CA ASP A 163 16.03 23.97 6.37
C ASP A 163 17.16 23.28 7.16
N LYS A 164 16.95 22.02 7.55
CA LYS A 164 17.95 21.23 8.30
C LYS A 164 19.27 21.26 7.51
N PRO A 165 20.41 21.60 8.13
CA PRO A 165 21.71 21.55 7.48
C PRO A 165 21.94 20.22 6.80
N TYR A 166 22.29 20.24 5.51
CA TYR A 166 22.37 19.02 4.68
C TYR A 166 23.45 18.05 5.19
N ASP A 167 24.52 18.53 5.79
CA ASP A 167 25.55 17.71 6.46
C ASP A 167 24.97 16.93 7.65
N LEU A 168 24.10 17.55 8.44
CA LEU A 168 23.37 16.89 9.53
C LEU A 168 22.36 15.88 8.97
N PHE A 169 21.62 16.24 7.93
CA PHE A 169 20.67 15.37 7.25
C PHE A 169 21.32 14.09 6.71
N ILE A 170 22.55 14.18 6.15
CA ILE A 170 23.36 13.02 5.73
C ILE A 170 23.71 12.15 6.94
N ARG A 171 24.24 12.76 7.99
CA ARG A 171 24.72 12.03 9.19
C ARG A 171 23.59 11.27 9.88
N GLU A 172 22.40 11.86 9.95
CA GLU A 172 21.24 11.20 10.54
C GLU A 172 20.79 9.99 9.74
N GLN A 173 20.82 10.04 8.42
CA GLN A 173 20.36 8.95 7.55
C GLN A 173 21.35 7.78 7.44
N ILE A 174 22.64 8.03 7.67
CA ILE A 174 23.68 6.98 7.61
C ILE A 174 23.97 6.39 9.00
N ALA A 175 23.95 7.22 10.04
CA ALA A 175 24.45 6.87 11.37
C ALA A 175 23.63 7.48 12.52
N GLY A 176 22.30 7.59 12.35
CA GLY A 176 21.44 8.24 13.33
C GLY A 176 21.47 7.62 14.73
N ASP A 177 21.69 6.31 14.82
CA ASP A 177 21.85 5.57 16.08
C ASP A 177 23.25 5.69 16.72
N GLU A 178 24.23 6.28 16.02
CA GLU A 178 25.61 6.43 16.48
C GLU A 178 25.93 7.85 16.99
N PHE A 179 24.94 8.77 17.07
CA PHE A 179 25.16 10.16 17.51
C PHE A 179 25.50 10.29 19.00
N ASN A 180 25.03 9.39 19.84
CA ASN A 180 25.25 9.47 21.28
C ASN A 180 26.55 8.74 21.63
N GLU A 181 27.69 9.39 21.41
CA GLU A 181 29.02 8.87 21.79
C GLU A 181 29.30 8.96 23.32
N ILE A 182 28.45 9.67 24.10
CA ILE A 182 28.69 9.96 25.51
C ILE A 182 27.39 9.78 26.30
N MET A 183 27.18 8.60 26.88
CA MET A 183 26.19 8.45 27.95
C MET A 183 26.69 7.44 28.99
N GLY A 184 26.57 7.84 30.27
CA GLY A 184 26.96 7.07 31.43
C GLY A 184 26.18 5.79 31.60
N ALA A 185 26.71 4.90 32.42
CA ALA A 185 26.16 3.57 32.64
C ALA A 185 24.70 3.64 33.16
N GLY A 186 23.78 2.95 32.49
CA GLY A 186 22.47 2.58 33.05
C GLY A 186 21.26 2.85 32.21
N GLU A 187 21.27 3.76 31.25
CA GLU A 187 20.15 3.98 30.35
C GLU A 187 20.58 3.66 28.93
N LEU A 188 19.78 2.84 28.21
CA LEU A 188 19.76 2.95 26.77
C LEU A 188 19.36 4.41 26.51
N PRO A 189 20.24 5.27 25.96
CA PRO A 189 19.88 6.66 25.72
C PRO A 189 18.61 6.61 24.89
N GLY A 190 17.62 7.41 25.25
CA GLY A 190 16.43 7.58 24.44
C GLY A 190 16.91 7.90 23.05
N MET A 191 16.91 6.90 22.15
CA MET A 191 17.28 7.12 20.76
C MET A 191 16.36 8.22 20.29
N ASP A 192 16.91 9.33 19.83
CA ASP A 192 16.14 10.40 19.25
C ASP A 192 15.24 9.80 18.16
N ALA A 193 13.93 9.86 18.36
CA ALA A 193 12.96 9.26 17.46
C ALA A 193 13.18 9.73 16.01
N GLU A 194 13.55 10.98 15.82
CA GLU A 194 13.83 11.57 14.53
C GLU A 194 15.03 10.92 13.84
N ARG A 195 16.13 10.70 14.56
CA ARG A 195 17.34 10.04 14.00
C ARG A 195 17.11 8.56 13.73
N THR A 196 16.31 7.91 14.55
CA THR A 196 15.92 6.51 14.32
C THR A 196 15.08 6.38 13.06
N VAL A 197 14.15 7.30 12.82
CA VAL A 197 13.36 7.37 11.59
C VAL A 197 14.24 7.66 10.37
N ALA A 198 15.23 8.53 10.50
CA ALA A 198 16.16 8.88 9.41
C ALA A 198 16.90 7.66 8.86
N LEU A 199 17.27 6.70 9.71
CA LEU A 199 17.95 5.45 9.32
C LEU A 199 17.11 4.54 8.40
N THR A 200 15.81 4.79 8.28
CA THR A 200 14.96 4.09 7.29
C THR A 200 15.51 4.21 5.88
N PHE A 201 16.23 5.29 5.56
CA PHE A 201 16.93 5.48 4.27
C PHE A 201 17.72 4.24 3.82
N LEU A 202 18.45 3.61 4.74
CA LEU A 202 19.27 2.42 4.46
C LEU A 202 18.43 1.14 4.26
N ARG A 203 17.12 1.18 4.50
CA ARG A 203 16.21 0.04 4.38
C ARG A 203 15.22 0.14 3.23
N LEU A 204 15.25 1.21 2.47
CA LEU A 204 14.28 1.45 1.39
C LEU A 204 14.60 0.75 0.06
N ALA A 205 15.62 -0.10 0.00
CA ALA A 205 15.81 -0.97 -1.15
C ALA A 205 14.68 -2.01 -1.24
N PRO A 206 14.30 -2.46 -2.44
CA PRO A 206 13.55 -3.69 -2.58
C PRO A 206 14.36 -4.83 -1.98
N PHE A 207 13.80 -5.58 -1.05
CA PHE A 207 14.50 -6.73 -0.51
C PHE A 207 13.58 -7.72 0.20
N THR A 208 14.05 -8.97 0.29
CA THR A 208 13.46 -10.00 1.13
C THR A 208 14.19 -10.07 2.47
N GLU A 209 13.58 -10.71 3.47
CA GLU A 209 14.25 -10.93 4.75
C GLU A 209 15.58 -11.68 4.55
N PRO A 210 16.69 -11.24 5.19
CA PRO A 210 17.97 -11.92 5.09
C PRO A 210 17.88 -13.35 5.65
N ARG A 211 17.91 -14.34 4.77
CA ARG A 211 17.85 -15.76 5.13
C ARG A 211 19.20 -16.46 5.01
N GLY A 212 20.29 -15.72 5.13
CA GLY A 212 21.64 -16.25 5.04
C GLY A 212 22.64 -15.21 4.53
N ASP A 213 23.84 -15.68 4.21
CA ASP A 213 24.96 -14.82 3.85
C ASP A 213 24.76 -14.16 2.47
N GLU A 214 24.08 -14.80 1.53
CA GLU A 214 23.78 -14.25 0.21
C GLU A 214 22.91 -12.99 0.32
N THR A 215 21.72 -13.10 0.93
CA THR A 215 20.80 -11.95 1.07
C THR A 215 21.40 -10.86 1.95
N ARG A 216 22.23 -11.21 2.94
CA ARG A 216 22.99 -10.24 3.71
C ARG A 216 24.01 -9.50 2.84
N HIS A 217 24.72 -10.21 1.97
CA HIS A 217 25.67 -9.61 1.03
C HIS A 217 24.96 -8.63 0.08
N GLU A 218 23.84 -9.04 -0.49
CA GLU A 218 23.00 -8.17 -1.34
C GLU A 218 22.56 -6.89 -0.61
N LEU A 219 22.05 -7.02 0.62
CA LEU A 219 21.65 -5.89 1.44
C LEU A 219 22.80 -4.89 1.68
N LEU A 220 23.98 -5.38 2.07
CA LEU A 220 25.13 -4.52 2.33
C LEU A 220 25.68 -3.90 1.04
N SER A 221 25.62 -4.61 -0.07
CA SER A 221 26.01 -4.13 -1.40
C SER A 221 25.10 -3.02 -1.86
N GLU A 222 23.80 -3.19 -1.64
CA GLU A 222 22.79 -2.20 -1.99
C GLU A 222 22.93 -0.92 -1.14
N MET A 223 23.18 -1.05 0.16
CA MET A 223 23.46 0.11 1.04
C MET A 223 24.69 0.88 0.56
N THR A 224 25.76 0.15 0.18
CA THR A 224 27.02 0.73 -0.29
C THR A 224 26.81 1.49 -1.58
N SER A 225 26.15 0.87 -2.55
CA SER A 225 25.88 1.44 -3.87
C SER A 225 24.98 2.68 -3.77
N THR A 226 23.93 2.59 -2.94
CA THR A 226 23.01 3.71 -2.75
C THR A 226 23.65 4.89 -2.05
N VAL A 227 24.35 4.68 -0.95
CA VAL A 227 25.02 5.78 -0.24
C VAL A 227 26.01 6.48 -1.18
N SER A 228 26.75 5.72 -1.98
CA SER A 228 27.70 6.28 -2.93
C SER A 228 27.02 7.04 -4.07
N SER A 229 25.99 6.49 -4.69
CA SER A 229 25.29 7.15 -5.80
C SER A 229 24.49 8.38 -5.36
N VAL A 230 23.85 8.30 -4.17
CA VAL A 230 23.01 9.38 -3.67
C VAL A 230 23.84 10.54 -3.12
N PHE A 231 24.88 10.29 -2.35
CA PHE A 231 25.61 11.37 -1.69
C PHE A 231 26.87 11.80 -2.47
N LEU A 232 27.53 10.87 -3.14
CA LEU A 232 28.80 11.12 -3.83
C LEU A 232 28.64 11.17 -5.36
N GLY A 233 27.50 10.76 -5.92
CA GLY A 233 27.36 10.67 -7.38
C GLY A 233 28.40 9.72 -7.99
N LEU A 234 28.69 8.61 -7.35
CA LEU A 234 29.63 7.58 -7.81
C LEU A 234 28.90 6.27 -8.08
N THR A 235 29.23 5.64 -9.22
CA THR A 235 28.70 4.34 -9.63
C THR A 235 29.56 3.18 -9.04
N ILE A 236 29.91 3.28 -7.75
CA ILE A 236 30.79 2.32 -7.08
C ILE A 236 30.26 0.88 -7.13
N GLY A 237 28.95 0.68 -7.28
CA GLY A 237 28.35 -0.65 -7.45
C GLY A 237 28.88 -1.42 -8.66
N CYS A 238 29.41 -0.75 -9.68
CA CYS A 238 30.10 -1.39 -10.82
C CYS A 238 31.37 -2.11 -10.36
N ALA A 239 32.01 -1.66 -9.26
CA ALA A 239 33.19 -2.27 -8.69
C ALA A 239 32.90 -3.46 -7.75
N GLN A 240 31.67 -3.94 -7.67
CA GLN A 240 31.28 -5.09 -6.84
C GLN A 240 31.90 -6.41 -7.36
N CYS A 241 31.98 -6.58 -8.69
CA CYS A 241 32.41 -7.84 -9.32
C CYS A 241 33.83 -7.79 -9.90
N HIS A 242 34.29 -6.60 -10.30
CA HIS A 242 35.58 -6.34 -10.93
C HIS A 242 35.93 -4.85 -10.75
N ASP A 243 37.17 -4.46 -11.02
CA ASP A 243 37.54 -3.05 -11.01
C ASP A 243 36.62 -2.21 -11.90
N HIS A 244 36.28 -0.99 -11.47
CA HIS A 244 35.40 -0.11 -12.23
C HIS A 244 35.99 0.17 -13.63
N LYS A 245 35.21 -0.04 -14.68
CA LYS A 245 35.70 -0.04 -16.06
C LYS A 245 36.33 1.29 -16.50
N TYR A 246 35.87 2.40 -15.95
CA TYR A 246 36.25 3.74 -16.41
C TYR A 246 36.87 4.61 -15.33
N ASP A 247 36.46 4.48 -14.10
CA ASP A 247 36.96 5.27 -12.97
C ASP A 247 38.02 4.47 -12.19
N ALA A 248 38.99 5.13 -11.58
CA ALA A 248 40.02 4.51 -10.77
C ALA A 248 39.48 4.03 -9.41
N ILE A 249 38.51 3.12 -9.44
CA ILE A 249 37.86 2.50 -8.28
C ILE A 249 38.06 0.98 -8.40
N PRO A 250 39.06 0.41 -7.77
CA PRO A 250 39.25 -1.03 -7.75
C PRO A 250 38.18 -1.75 -6.95
N ILE A 251 38.03 -3.06 -7.19
CA ILE A 251 37.06 -3.92 -6.49
C ILE A 251 37.23 -3.82 -4.97
N ASP A 252 38.45 -3.68 -4.48
CA ASP A 252 38.74 -3.54 -3.05
C ASP A 252 38.04 -2.30 -2.43
N ASP A 253 37.98 -1.20 -3.14
CA ASP A 253 37.34 0.04 -2.67
C ASP A 253 35.83 -0.14 -2.42
N PHE A 254 35.15 -0.98 -3.24
CA PHE A 254 33.77 -1.34 -2.99
C PHE A 254 33.60 -2.04 -1.64
N TYR A 255 34.40 -3.08 -1.37
CA TYR A 255 34.32 -3.85 -0.13
C TYR A 255 34.88 -3.10 1.08
N ARG A 256 35.79 -2.17 0.89
CA ARG A 256 36.23 -1.22 1.93
C ARG A 256 35.10 -0.27 2.35
N MET A 257 34.33 0.23 1.39
CA MET A 257 33.13 1.02 1.65
C MET A 257 32.03 0.16 2.30
N GLN A 258 31.82 -1.07 1.83
CA GLN A 258 30.85 -2.01 2.42
C GLN A 258 31.19 -2.35 3.87
N ALA A 259 32.47 -2.40 4.25
CA ALA A 259 32.92 -2.70 5.59
C ALA A 259 32.41 -1.71 6.66
N PHE A 260 32.01 -0.48 6.28
CA PHE A 260 31.33 0.44 7.22
C PHE A 260 29.95 -0.08 7.66
N PHE A 261 29.29 -0.88 6.82
CA PHE A 261 27.98 -1.45 7.06
C PHE A 261 28.01 -2.87 7.64
N SER A 262 29.20 -3.49 7.76
CA SER A 262 29.37 -4.89 8.19
C SER A 262 28.70 -5.22 9.53
N THR A 263 28.54 -4.22 10.41
CA THR A 263 27.91 -4.35 11.74
C THR A 263 26.42 -4.05 11.76
N VAL A 264 25.78 -3.76 10.61
CA VAL A 264 24.34 -3.48 10.55
C VAL A 264 23.56 -4.75 10.83
N GLN A 265 22.52 -4.61 11.64
CA GLN A 265 21.48 -5.63 11.85
C GLN A 265 20.10 -5.05 11.56
N ILE A 266 19.29 -5.87 10.89
CA ILE A 266 17.86 -5.65 10.76
C ILE A 266 17.19 -6.42 11.88
N PRO A 267 16.34 -5.77 12.71
CA PRO A 267 15.60 -6.47 13.75
C PRO A 267 14.70 -7.56 13.14
N PRO A 268 14.53 -8.71 13.80
CA PRO A 268 13.62 -9.75 13.35
C PRO A 268 12.17 -9.24 13.35
N PRO A 269 11.26 -9.83 12.56
CA PRO A 269 9.84 -9.49 12.59
C PRO A 269 9.22 -9.77 13.95
N GLU A 270 8.19 -9.02 14.34
CA GLU A 270 7.40 -9.31 15.54
C GLU A 270 6.70 -10.66 15.35
N ARG A 271 6.63 -11.48 16.43
CA ARG A 271 5.96 -12.78 16.39
C ARG A 271 4.48 -12.60 16.05
N GLY A 272 4.01 -13.31 15.04
CA GLY A 272 2.60 -13.30 14.60
C GLY A 272 2.27 -12.33 13.47
N ASP A 273 3.22 -11.54 12.99
CA ASP A 273 3.02 -10.62 11.87
C ASP A 273 3.55 -11.19 10.54
N GLY A 274 3.12 -12.37 10.12
CA GLY A 274 3.33 -12.91 8.76
C GLY A 274 4.66 -12.57 8.06
N PHE A 275 4.62 -12.20 6.82
CA PHE A 275 5.79 -11.87 5.96
C PHE A 275 6.42 -10.48 6.23
N GLN A 276 6.55 -10.02 7.44
CA GLN A 276 7.20 -8.73 7.68
C GLN A 276 8.73 -8.81 7.52
N ILE A 277 9.27 -7.86 6.76
CA ILE A 277 10.69 -7.72 6.49
C ILE A 277 11.39 -7.07 7.68
N GLY A 278 11.78 -7.85 8.65
CA GLY A 278 12.44 -7.38 9.86
C GLY A 278 11.58 -6.41 10.68
N GLY A 279 11.38 -6.66 11.94
CA GLY A 279 10.58 -5.86 12.84
C GLY A 279 11.05 -4.40 12.94
N PRO A 280 10.15 -3.47 13.25
CA PRO A 280 10.52 -2.09 13.50
C PRO A 280 11.31 -1.96 14.82
N LEU A 281 12.35 -1.14 14.83
CA LEU A 281 12.98 -0.72 16.07
C LEU A 281 12.06 0.23 16.83
N PRO A 282 11.85 0.04 18.13
CA PRO A 282 11.16 1.04 18.95
C PRO A 282 11.89 2.38 18.87
N ALA A 283 11.18 3.42 18.46
CA ALA A 283 11.70 4.79 18.48
C ALA A 283 11.51 5.47 19.85
N GLY A 284 10.99 4.73 20.82
CA GLY A 284 10.79 5.19 22.20
C GLY A 284 9.51 6.00 22.40
N PHE A 285 9.13 6.91 21.49
CA PHE A 285 7.95 7.76 21.67
C PHE A 285 7.62 8.58 20.42
N TYR A 286 6.44 9.15 20.41
CA TYR A 286 6.05 10.23 19.49
C TYR A 286 6.58 11.58 20.01
N ARG A 287 6.80 12.52 19.10
CA ARG A 287 6.92 13.94 19.49
C ARG A 287 5.54 14.41 20.04
N PRO A 288 5.51 15.42 20.94
CA PRO A 288 4.25 15.83 21.58
C PRO A 288 3.09 16.14 20.59
N HIS A 289 3.39 16.78 19.47
CA HIS A 289 2.39 17.06 18.43
C HIS A 289 1.99 15.82 17.63
N GLU A 290 2.89 14.85 17.45
CA GLU A 290 2.58 13.56 16.82
C GLU A 290 1.65 12.75 17.71
N GLN A 291 1.86 12.72 19.03
CA GLN A 291 1.01 11.99 19.97
C GLN A 291 -0.43 12.47 19.90
N ALA A 292 -0.66 13.79 19.98
CA ALA A 292 -2.00 14.36 19.89
C ALA A 292 -2.69 14.02 18.54
N TRP A 293 -1.94 14.07 17.45
CA TRP A 293 -2.45 13.70 16.13
C TRP A 293 -2.78 12.19 16.05
N VAL A 294 -1.92 11.33 16.59
CA VAL A 294 -2.14 9.87 16.63
C VAL A 294 -3.39 9.54 17.43
N ASP A 295 -3.57 10.16 18.60
CA ASP A 295 -4.73 9.91 19.46
C ASP A 295 -6.02 10.38 18.79
N ALA A 296 -6.01 11.55 18.15
CA ALA A 296 -7.15 12.06 17.37
C ALA A 296 -7.46 11.15 16.17
N THR A 297 -6.44 10.68 15.46
CA THR A 297 -6.57 9.78 14.31
C THR A 297 -7.17 8.44 14.74
N ARG A 298 -6.66 7.83 15.83
CA ARG A 298 -7.19 6.58 16.38
C ARG A 298 -8.65 6.70 16.81
N ALA A 299 -9.00 7.79 17.49
CA ALA A 299 -10.39 8.07 17.87
C ALA A 299 -11.29 8.28 16.63
N GLY A 300 -10.76 8.90 15.58
CA GLY A 300 -11.45 9.04 14.28
C GLY A 300 -11.73 7.70 13.63
N MET A 301 -10.71 6.83 13.55
CA MET A 301 -10.81 5.47 12.99
C MET A 301 -11.86 4.62 13.71
N GLN A 302 -11.91 4.67 15.03
CA GLN A 302 -12.91 3.93 15.82
C GLN A 302 -14.33 4.41 15.53
N ARG A 303 -14.56 5.74 15.43
CA ARG A 303 -15.87 6.29 15.02
C ARG A 303 -16.25 5.82 13.63
N GLU A 304 -15.31 5.85 12.69
CA GLU A 304 -15.52 5.46 11.29
C GLU A 304 -15.91 3.97 11.16
N VAL A 305 -15.31 3.07 11.95
CA VAL A 305 -15.73 1.66 12.01
C VAL A 305 -17.18 1.54 12.50
N GLY A 306 -17.53 2.28 13.54
CA GLY A 306 -18.90 2.29 14.06
C GLY A 306 -19.94 2.77 13.03
N GLU A 307 -19.63 3.85 12.34
CA GLU A 307 -20.48 4.40 11.27
C GLU A 307 -20.57 3.45 10.06
N ALA A 308 -19.44 2.85 9.65
CA ALA A 308 -19.41 1.89 8.56
C ALA A 308 -20.25 0.65 8.85
N LYS A 309 -20.19 0.10 10.06
CA LYS A 309 -21.05 -1.02 10.50
C LYS A 309 -22.54 -0.68 10.41
N GLN A 310 -22.92 0.51 10.87
CA GLN A 310 -24.32 0.94 10.79
C GLN A 310 -24.78 1.14 9.34
N GLN A 311 -23.93 1.73 8.50
CA GLN A 311 -24.22 1.92 7.07
C GLN A 311 -24.28 0.58 6.33
N LEU A 312 -23.39 -0.37 6.64
CA LEU A 312 -23.40 -1.71 6.06
C LEU A 312 -24.70 -2.44 6.35
N VAL A 313 -25.17 -2.43 7.60
CA VAL A 313 -26.46 -3.02 7.99
C VAL A 313 -27.62 -2.42 7.21
N LYS A 314 -27.64 -1.09 7.05
CA LYS A 314 -28.68 -0.40 6.28
C LYS A 314 -28.61 -0.75 4.79
N LEU A 315 -27.43 -0.75 4.21
CA LEU A 315 -27.21 -1.09 2.79
C LEU A 315 -27.58 -2.54 2.51
N THR A 316 -27.12 -3.49 3.35
CA THR A 316 -27.45 -4.91 3.25
C THR A 316 -28.95 -5.12 3.18
N LYS A 317 -29.72 -4.56 4.14
CA LYS A 317 -31.20 -4.63 4.12
C LYS A 317 -31.81 -4.05 2.84
N GLN A 318 -31.29 -2.95 2.32
CA GLN A 318 -31.75 -2.33 1.08
C GLN A 318 -31.47 -3.22 -0.14
N LEU A 319 -30.27 -3.82 -0.23
CA LEU A 319 -29.88 -4.68 -1.35
C LEU A 319 -30.62 -6.03 -1.31
N GLU A 320 -30.77 -6.61 -0.12
CA GLU A 320 -31.54 -7.85 0.11
C GLU A 320 -33.01 -7.71 -0.33
N SER A 321 -33.60 -6.54 -0.13
CA SER A 321 -34.98 -6.30 -0.55
C SER A 321 -35.19 -6.41 -2.09
N ARG A 322 -34.14 -6.29 -2.88
CA ARG A 322 -34.16 -6.43 -4.34
C ARG A 322 -33.95 -7.86 -4.81
N ILE A 323 -33.26 -8.70 -4.01
CA ILE A 323 -33.00 -10.11 -4.38
C ILE A 323 -34.26 -10.96 -4.29
N GLY A 324 -35.32 -10.47 -3.66
CA GLY A 324 -36.54 -11.19 -3.34
C GLY A 324 -36.37 -11.99 -2.06
N LYS A 325 -37.46 -12.22 -1.33
CA LYS A 325 -37.47 -13.02 -0.10
C LYS A 325 -37.17 -14.49 -0.49
N SER A 326 -35.92 -14.90 -0.45
CA SER A 326 -35.61 -16.31 -0.45
C SER A 326 -35.85 -16.86 0.96
N ASN A 327 -36.72 -17.83 1.08
CA ASN A 327 -37.05 -18.48 2.32
C ASN A 327 -35.90 -19.41 2.76
N ALA A 328 -35.59 -19.45 4.07
CA ALA A 328 -34.61 -20.37 4.62
C ALA A 328 -35.17 -21.79 4.57
N GLY A 329 -34.42 -22.72 3.99
CA GLY A 329 -34.81 -24.13 3.85
C GLY A 329 -33.96 -25.07 4.69
N PHE A 330 -34.49 -26.26 4.95
CA PHE A 330 -33.72 -27.38 5.45
C PHE A 330 -32.86 -27.96 4.34
N GLY A 331 -31.60 -28.23 4.59
CA GLY A 331 -30.65 -28.77 3.61
C GLY A 331 -29.79 -29.90 4.10
N LEU A 332 -29.13 -30.56 3.18
CA LEU A 332 -28.16 -31.61 3.40
C LEU A 332 -26.86 -31.32 2.69
N GLN A 333 -25.77 -31.52 3.38
CA GLN A 333 -24.42 -31.48 2.82
C GLN A 333 -23.79 -32.86 2.94
N VAL A 334 -23.28 -33.36 1.80
CA VAL A 334 -22.53 -34.62 1.74
C VAL A 334 -21.13 -34.33 1.27
N ASN A 335 -20.15 -34.50 2.16
CA ASN A 335 -18.74 -34.36 1.87
C ASN A 335 -18.07 -35.71 1.82
N GLY A 336 -17.59 -36.18 0.68
CA GLY A 336 -16.91 -37.46 0.56
C GLY A 336 -15.45 -37.32 0.17
N GLY A 337 -14.53 -38.01 0.80
CA GLY A 337 -13.12 -38.06 0.46
C GLY A 337 -12.89 -38.50 -0.98
N GLY A 338 -12.79 -37.52 -1.91
CA GLY A 338 -12.58 -37.72 -3.35
C GLY A 338 -13.84 -37.81 -4.20
N LEU A 339 -15.04 -37.62 -3.69
CA LEU A 339 -16.32 -37.82 -4.37
C LEU A 339 -17.08 -36.52 -4.70
N GLY A 340 -16.53 -35.36 -4.40
CA GLY A 340 -17.18 -34.05 -4.58
C GLY A 340 -18.07 -33.68 -3.39
N ASN A 341 -18.35 -32.39 -3.23
CA ASN A 341 -19.23 -31.86 -2.20
C ASN A 341 -20.62 -31.65 -2.78
N ASP A 342 -21.59 -32.45 -2.38
CA ASP A 342 -22.99 -32.34 -2.76
C ASP A 342 -23.73 -31.51 -1.70
N TYR A 343 -24.48 -30.49 -2.10
CA TYR A 343 -25.14 -29.57 -1.20
C TYR A 343 -26.51 -29.16 -1.73
N PHE A 344 -27.58 -29.56 -1.06
CA PHE A 344 -28.97 -29.32 -1.45
C PHE A 344 -29.80 -28.75 -0.31
N PHE A 345 -30.87 -28.03 -0.64
CA PHE A 345 -31.85 -27.57 0.34
C PHE A 345 -33.24 -27.40 -0.23
N ASP A 346 -34.24 -27.53 0.65
CA ASP A 346 -35.66 -27.25 0.38
C ASP A 346 -35.91 -25.73 0.38
N THR A 347 -36.86 -25.28 -0.40
CA THR A 347 -37.29 -23.88 -0.47
C THR A 347 -38.28 -23.46 0.61
N ALA A 348 -38.75 -24.39 1.44
CA ALA A 348 -39.67 -24.10 2.53
C ALA A 348 -39.00 -23.21 3.60
N ASN A 349 -39.68 -22.16 4.07
CA ASN A 349 -39.17 -21.31 5.14
C ASN A 349 -39.29 -21.99 6.51
N VAL A 350 -38.15 -22.36 7.12
CA VAL A 350 -38.07 -22.98 8.43
C VAL A 350 -37.42 -22.08 9.51
N SER A 351 -37.09 -20.81 9.18
CA SER A 351 -36.47 -19.86 10.09
C SER A 351 -37.43 -18.79 10.66
N ASP A 352 -38.68 -19.19 10.86
CA ASP A 352 -39.73 -18.30 11.35
C ASP A 352 -39.94 -18.38 12.89
N GLY A 353 -39.08 -19.13 13.59
CA GLY A 353 -39.16 -19.36 15.04
C GLY A 353 -40.22 -20.35 15.47
N LYS A 354 -40.94 -20.97 14.51
CA LYS A 354 -41.95 -21.99 14.82
C LYS A 354 -41.32 -23.37 14.83
N LEU A 355 -42.12 -24.31 15.29
CA LEU A 355 -41.78 -25.72 15.22
C LEU A 355 -41.97 -26.26 13.80
N HIS A 356 -40.93 -26.85 13.28
CA HIS A 356 -40.93 -27.59 12.00
C HIS A 356 -40.44 -29.00 12.17
N PHE A 357 -40.83 -29.90 11.26
CA PHE A 357 -40.12 -31.13 11.06
C PHE A 357 -39.70 -31.30 9.62
N ALA A 358 -38.50 -31.73 9.41
CA ALA A 358 -37.93 -31.97 8.11
C ALA A 358 -37.51 -33.43 7.96
N VAL A 359 -37.70 -33.98 6.77
CA VAL A 359 -37.32 -35.32 6.38
C VAL A 359 -36.43 -35.25 5.17
N ALA A 360 -35.22 -35.76 5.27
CA ALA A 360 -34.35 -36.02 4.11
C ALA A 360 -34.31 -37.54 3.90
N THR A 361 -34.55 -37.98 2.68
CA THR A 361 -34.60 -39.42 2.36
C THR A 361 -33.85 -39.71 1.05
N THR A 362 -33.21 -40.87 0.98
CA THR A 362 -32.51 -41.32 -0.24
C THR A 362 -32.85 -42.75 -0.58
N ASP A 363 -33.00 -43.02 -1.86
CA ASP A 363 -33.17 -44.36 -2.45
C ASP A 363 -31.85 -44.93 -3.02
N GLY A 364 -30.70 -44.31 -2.66
CA GLY A 364 -29.39 -44.68 -3.17
C GLY A 364 -29.05 -44.09 -4.55
N LYS A 365 -29.99 -43.35 -5.16
CA LYS A 365 -29.79 -42.69 -6.48
C LYS A 365 -29.97 -41.19 -6.41
N GLN A 366 -30.91 -40.75 -5.57
CA GLN A 366 -31.17 -39.32 -5.36
C GLN A 366 -31.73 -39.05 -3.98
N TRP A 367 -31.55 -37.81 -3.51
CA TRP A 367 -32.16 -37.31 -2.30
C TRP A 367 -33.52 -36.66 -2.58
N ALA A 368 -34.45 -36.86 -1.67
CA ALA A 368 -35.75 -36.19 -1.64
C ALA A 368 -35.96 -35.56 -0.25
N PHE A 369 -36.67 -34.44 -0.19
CA PHE A 369 -36.92 -33.66 1.00
C PHE A 369 -38.42 -33.45 1.20
N SER A 370 -38.82 -33.39 2.45
CA SER A 370 -40.17 -33.00 2.85
C SER A 370 -40.07 -32.12 4.11
N THR A 371 -40.79 -31.00 4.11
CA THR A 371 -40.89 -30.10 5.26
C THR A 371 -42.36 -29.99 5.70
N ASP A 372 -42.62 -30.20 6.98
CA ASP A 372 -43.95 -30.23 7.57
C ASP A 372 -44.94 -31.14 6.79
N GLY A 373 -44.44 -32.29 6.33
CA GLY A 373 -45.23 -33.29 5.58
C GLY A 373 -45.46 -32.92 4.12
N LYS A 374 -44.94 -31.84 3.61
CA LYS A 374 -45.06 -31.41 2.20
C LYS A 374 -43.78 -31.73 1.46
N PRO A 375 -43.80 -32.52 0.39
CA PRO A 375 -42.64 -32.78 -0.45
C PRO A 375 -42.12 -31.47 -1.04
N ALA A 376 -40.79 -31.34 -1.15
CA ALA A 376 -40.18 -30.22 -1.82
C ALA A 376 -40.50 -30.24 -3.32
N GLU A 377 -41.05 -29.14 -3.84
CA GLU A 377 -41.39 -29.05 -5.28
C GLU A 377 -40.12 -28.99 -6.13
N LYS A 378 -39.05 -28.37 -5.58
CA LYS A 378 -37.76 -28.25 -6.24
C LYS A 378 -36.66 -28.16 -5.17
N LEU A 379 -35.59 -28.93 -5.34
CA LEU A 379 -34.37 -28.79 -4.55
C LEU A 379 -33.47 -27.77 -5.21
N ASN A 380 -33.02 -26.81 -4.39
CA ASN A 380 -31.95 -25.91 -4.80
C ASN A 380 -30.61 -26.62 -4.54
N GLN A 381 -29.74 -26.61 -5.55
CA GLN A 381 -28.41 -27.19 -5.49
C GLN A 381 -27.40 -26.07 -5.41
N LEU A 382 -26.52 -26.08 -4.39
CA LEU A 382 -25.44 -25.11 -4.25
C LEU A 382 -24.13 -25.60 -4.86
N SER A 383 -23.88 -26.94 -4.77
CA SER A 383 -22.70 -27.56 -5.37
C SER A 383 -22.93 -29.06 -5.59
N GLY A 384 -22.08 -29.68 -6.44
CA GLY A 384 -22.06 -31.09 -6.70
C GLY A 384 -23.24 -31.64 -7.52
N GLY A 385 -23.63 -32.89 -7.34
CA GLY A 385 -24.73 -33.60 -8.00
C GLY A 385 -25.62 -34.35 -7.02
N ASN A 386 -26.93 -34.46 -7.29
CA ASN A 386 -27.84 -35.25 -6.47
C ASN A 386 -27.65 -36.74 -6.77
N ASN A 387 -26.72 -37.42 -6.03
CA ASN A 387 -26.30 -38.78 -6.26
C ASN A 387 -26.87 -39.79 -5.24
N GLY A 388 -27.66 -39.32 -4.29
CA GLY A 388 -28.32 -40.15 -3.28
C GLY A 388 -27.40 -40.88 -2.30
N LYS A 389 -26.17 -40.41 -2.10
CA LYS A 389 -25.20 -41.05 -1.21
C LYS A 389 -25.65 -41.05 0.24
N TRP A 390 -25.42 -42.15 0.95
CA TRP A 390 -25.77 -42.36 2.34
C TRP A 390 -24.54 -42.68 3.21
N PHE A 391 -24.73 -42.93 4.50
CA PHE A 391 -23.64 -43.14 5.45
C PHE A 391 -22.67 -44.25 5.04
N GLY A 392 -23.16 -45.37 4.45
CA GLY A 392 -22.31 -46.44 3.92
C GLY A 392 -21.39 -46.02 2.76
N ASP A 393 -21.65 -44.86 2.12
CA ASP A 393 -20.88 -44.39 0.98
C ASP A 393 -19.77 -43.38 1.36
N ILE A 394 -19.72 -42.90 2.61
CA ILE A 394 -18.87 -41.81 3.07
C ILE A 394 -17.58 -42.22 3.80
N GLY A 395 -17.05 -43.37 3.55
CA GLY A 395 -15.82 -43.83 4.20
C GLY A 395 -15.99 -44.29 5.63
N THR A 396 -15.03 -44.09 6.54
CA THR A 396 -15.09 -44.55 7.91
C THR A 396 -15.61 -43.46 8.85
N PRO A 397 -16.85 -43.51 9.32
CA PRO A 397 -17.37 -42.56 10.29
C PRO A 397 -16.70 -42.72 11.68
N GLU A 398 -16.38 -41.62 12.32
CA GLU A 398 -15.67 -41.56 13.60
C GLU A 398 -16.53 -40.99 14.71
N TYR A 399 -17.53 -40.18 14.39
CA TYR A 399 -18.39 -39.53 15.38
C TYR A 399 -19.79 -39.18 14.87
N VAL A 400 -20.71 -38.98 15.80
CA VAL A 400 -22.01 -38.35 15.62
C VAL A 400 -22.05 -37.11 16.49
N SER A 401 -22.52 -35.98 15.96
CA SER A 401 -22.68 -34.75 16.73
C SER A 401 -24.00 -34.04 16.44
N ILE A 402 -24.49 -33.26 17.41
CA ILE A 402 -25.69 -32.43 17.30
C ILE A 402 -25.40 -31.04 17.84
N GLY A 403 -25.85 -30.03 17.10
CA GLY A 403 -25.80 -28.63 17.49
C GLY A 403 -24.57 -27.84 16.99
N ALA A 404 -23.45 -28.50 16.72
CA ALA A 404 -22.26 -27.89 16.13
C ALA A 404 -21.41 -28.97 15.44
N SER A 405 -20.66 -28.58 14.41
CA SER A 405 -19.63 -29.42 13.81
C SER A 405 -18.44 -29.60 14.75
N ALA A 406 -17.80 -30.77 14.72
CA ALA A 406 -16.54 -31.03 15.43
C ALA A 406 -15.40 -30.10 14.93
N GLN A 407 -15.50 -29.52 13.74
CA GLN A 407 -14.52 -28.62 13.15
C GLN A 407 -14.82 -27.11 13.41
N GLY A 408 -15.92 -26.79 14.09
CA GLY A 408 -16.34 -25.43 14.40
C GLY A 408 -17.61 -25.01 13.62
N GLY A 409 -18.32 -24.08 14.11
CA GLY A 409 -19.65 -23.66 13.65
C GLY A 409 -20.71 -24.15 14.62
N GLY A 410 -21.75 -23.37 14.91
CA GLY A 410 -22.76 -23.74 15.92
C GLY A 410 -24.13 -23.30 15.47
N HIS A 411 -25.11 -24.20 15.73
CA HIS A 411 -26.52 -23.92 15.54
C HIS A 411 -27.06 -23.03 16.69
N LYS A 412 -27.90 -22.07 16.34
CA LYS A 412 -28.70 -21.34 17.32
C LYS A 412 -30.18 -21.66 17.10
N GLY A 413 -30.69 -22.55 17.93
CA GLY A 413 -32.05 -23.03 17.84
C GLY A 413 -32.32 -24.21 18.78
N ALA A 414 -33.52 -24.73 18.80
CA ALA A 414 -33.92 -25.82 19.66
C ALA A 414 -34.21 -27.09 18.86
N PHE A 415 -33.63 -28.18 19.28
CA PHE A 415 -33.95 -29.52 18.79
C PHE A 415 -34.87 -30.25 19.77
N ALA A 416 -35.95 -30.82 19.24
CA ALA A 416 -36.86 -31.64 19.99
C ALA A 416 -36.58 -33.11 19.77
N GLU A 417 -36.40 -33.56 18.56
CA GLU A 417 -36.07 -34.94 18.21
C GLU A 417 -35.22 -35.06 16.96
N VAL A 418 -34.44 -36.16 16.90
CA VAL A 418 -33.73 -36.60 15.70
C VAL A 418 -33.97 -38.09 15.56
N LEU A 419 -34.46 -38.53 14.38
CA LEU A 419 -34.72 -39.93 14.05
C LEU A 419 -34.01 -40.32 12.76
N VAL A 420 -33.41 -41.49 12.71
CA VAL A 420 -32.76 -42.01 11.50
C VAL A 420 -33.31 -43.40 11.20
N TYR A 421 -33.70 -43.62 9.97
CA TYR A 421 -34.26 -44.88 9.47
C TYR A 421 -33.33 -45.50 8.41
N ASP A 422 -33.33 -46.84 8.33
CA ASP A 422 -32.53 -47.62 7.38
C ASP A 422 -33.19 -47.80 5.98
N HIS A 423 -34.27 -47.10 5.74
CA HIS A 423 -35.00 -47.16 4.48
C HIS A 423 -35.57 -45.76 4.10
N PRO A 424 -35.86 -45.53 2.80
CA PRO A 424 -36.59 -44.36 2.34
C PRO A 424 -38.01 -44.36 2.91
N LEU A 425 -38.38 -43.32 3.68
CA LEU A 425 -39.73 -43.20 4.23
C LEU A 425 -40.75 -43.02 3.15
N ALA A 426 -41.72 -43.94 3.07
CA ALA A 426 -42.86 -43.79 2.14
C ALA A 426 -43.80 -42.65 2.62
N LYS A 427 -44.64 -42.17 1.70
CA LYS A 427 -45.61 -41.11 2.02
C LYS A 427 -46.46 -41.40 3.27
N ARG A 428 -46.95 -42.64 3.44
CA ARG A 428 -47.76 -43.04 4.61
C ARG A 428 -47.00 -42.89 5.96
N GLU A 429 -45.67 -43.09 5.94
CA GLU A 429 -44.82 -42.96 7.13
C GLU A 429 -44.53 -41.48 7.43
N VAL A 430 -44.32 -40.63 6.39
CA VAL A 430 -44.24 -39.20 6.56
C VAL A 430 -45.56 -38.60 7.06
N ASP A 431 -46.71 -39.10 6.55
CA ASP A 431 -48.03 -38.69 7.05
C ASP A 431 -48.23 -39.13 8.53
N ALA A 432 -47.75 -40.33 8.92
CA ALA A 432 -47.79 -40.81 10.32
C ALA A 432 -46.87 -39.91 11.23
N LEU A 433 -45.68 -39.53 10.76
CA LEU A 433 -44.80 -38.58 11.46
C LEU A 433 -45.48 -37.22 11.64
N SER A 434 -46.18 -36.74 10.61
CA SER A 434 -46.95 -35.49 10.70
C SER A 434 -48.01 -35.54 11.79
N GLY A 435 -48.72 -36.67 11.89
CA GLY A 435 -49.67 -36.94 12.97
C GLY A 435 -49.03 -37.03 14.36
N TYR A 436 -47.89 -37.68 14.46
CA TYR A 436 -47.07 -37.77 15.68
C TYR A 436 -46.62 -36.37 16.16
N VAL A 437 -46.04 -35.59 15.27
CA VAL A 437 -45.58 -34.20 15.59
C VAL A 437 -46.75 -33.30 16.00
N ALA A 438 -47.88 -33.40 15.30
CA ALA A 438 -49.07 -32.63 15.64
C ALA A 438 -49.63 -33.00 17.02
N ALA A 439 -49.68 -34.26 17.33
CA ALA A 439 -50.17 -34.71 18.63
C ALA A 439 -49.19 -34.40 19.80
N LYS A 440 -47.90 -34.68 19.65
CA LYS A 440 -46.89 -34.46 20.70
C LYS A 440 -46.60 -32.97 20.96
N TYR A 441 -46.48 -32.16 19.91
CA TYR A 441 -46.00 -30.77 20.04
C TYR A 441 -47.06 -29.72 19.90
N LYS A 442 -48.17 -30.02 19.18
CA LYS A 442 -49.29 -29.03 18.95
C LYS A 442 -50.51 -29.36 19.78
N GLY A 443 -50.48 -30.40 20.62
CA GLY A 443 -51.59 -30.78 21.52
C GLY A 443 -52.85 -31.30 20.80
N GLN A 444 -52.69 -31.83 19.57
CA GLN A 444 -53.82 -32.30 18.74
C GLN A 444 -54.03 -33.82 18.84
N GLY A 445 -54.54 -34.30 19.94
CA GLY A 445 -54.86 -35.72 20.14
C GLY A 445 -53.85 -36.47 21.07
N GLN A 446 -54.01 -37.78 21.20
CA GLN A 446 -53.10 -38.64 21.96
C GLN A 446 -51.90 -38.94 21.09
N ALA A 447 -50.66 -38.67 21.53
CA ALA A 447 -49.47 -38.81 20.75
C ALA A 447 -49.17 -40.31 20.51
N PRO A 448 -49.27 -40.87 19.29
CA PRO A 448 -48.75 -42.17 18.98
C PRO A 448 -47.22 -42.14 19.06
N GLU A 449 -46.56 -43.30 19.14
CA GLU A 449 -45.13 -43.37 18.90
C GLU A 449 -44.82 -43.09 17.43
N PRO A 450 -43.61 -42.57 17.11
CA PRO A 450 -43.19 -42.43 15.70
C PRO A 450 -43.13 -43.81 15.05
N PRO A 451 -43.21 -43.92 13.68
CA PRO A 451 -43.06 -45.23 13.03
C PRO A 451 -41.76 -45.91 13.50
N THR A 452 -41.87 -47.16 14.03
CA THR A 452 -40.71 -47.87 14.58
C THR A 452 -40.04 -48.82 13.59
N GLY A 453 -40.71 -49.15 12.45
CA GLY A 453 -40.15 -50.02 11.43
C GLY A 453 -38.88 -49.37 10.81
N GLY A 454 -37.73 -50.09 10.90
CA GLY A 454 -36.44 -49.60 10.39
C GLY A 454 -35.83 -48.43 11.16
N LEU A 455 -36.36 -48.02 12.32
CA LEU A 455 -35.79 -46.96 13.13
C LEU A 455 -34.47 -47.44 13.77
N ARG A 456 -33.38 -46.77 13.47
CA ARG A 456 -32.00 -47.11 13.88
C ARG A 456 -31.43 -46.18 14.94
N PHE A 457 -31.93 -44.94 15.01
CA PHE A 457 -31.46 -43.92 15.95
C PHE A 457 -32.60 -42.98 16.32
N TRP A 458 -32.77 -42.70 17.62
CA TRP A 458 -33.82 -41.81 18.11
C TRP A 458 -33.38 -41.05 19.33
N LEU A 459 -33.17 -39.74 19.16
CA LEU A 459 -32.99 -38.79 20.25
C LEU A 459 -34.31 -38.07 20.53
N ASP A 460 -34.79 -38.08 21.75
CA ASP A 460 -36.02 -37.46 22.20
C ASP A 460 -35.76 -36.54 23.40
N ALA A 461 -35.93 -35.24 23.28
CA ALA A 461 -35.71 -34.28 24.38
C ALA A 461 -36.77 -34.45 25.52
N ALA A 462 -37.88 -35.16 25.27
CA ALA A 462 -38.83 -35.52 26.33
C ALA A 462 -38.33 -36.68 27.22
N ASP A 463 -37.25 -37.36 26.79
CA ASP A 463 -36.67 -38.51 27.51
C ASP A 463 -35.16 -38.53 27.25
N ILE A 464 -34.44 -37.60 27.93
CA ILE A 464 -33.03 -37.32 27.66
C ILE A 464 -32.07 -38.47 27.95
N ASP A 465 -32.39 -39.28 28.94
CA ASP A 465 -31.57 -40.41 29.38
C ASP A 465 -32.06 -41.77 28.82
N ALA A 466 -33.04 -41.74 27.90
CA ALA A 466 -33.69 -42.91 27.33
C ALA A 466 -34.25 -43.86 28.38
N ASN A 467 -34.76 -43.31 29.47
CA ASN A 467 -35.42 -44.05 30.56
C ASN A 467 -36.72 -43.33 30.95
N ALA A 468 -37.84 -43.82 30.47
CA ALA A 468 -39.15 -43.20 30.68
C ALA A 468 -39.58 -43.09 32.16
N GLU A 469 -38.92 -43.85 33.09
CA GLU A 469 -39.20 -43.79 34.53
C GLU A 469 -38.45 -42.63 35.22
N THR A 470 -37.44 -42.03 34.58
CA THR A 470 -36.62 -40.89 35.10
C THR A 470 -37.15 -39.58 34.62
N PRO A 471 -37.63 -38.68 35.50
CA PRO A 471 -38.14 -37.41 35.07
C PRO A 471 -36.98 -36.50 34.55
N ASN A 472 -37.21 -35.83 33.42
CA ASN A 472 -36.27 -34.83 32.87
C ASN A 472 -35.94 -33.73 33.88
N PRO A 473 -34.73 -33.13 33.81
CA PRO A 473 -34.38 -31.97 34.59
C PRO A 473 -35.33 -30.77 34.35
N ALA A 474 -35.29 -29.76 35.21
CA ALA A 474 -36.07 -28.56 35.05
C ALA A 474 -35.64 -27.74 33.79
N VAL A 475 -36.57 -27.00 33.18
CA VAL A 475 -36.31 -26.06 32.09
C VAL A 475 -35.21 -25.06 32.50
N GLY A 476 -34.24 -24.79 31.61
CA GLY A 476 -33.06 -24.00 31.86
C GLY A 476 -31.82 -24.79 32.32
N PHE A 477 -31.98 -26.04 32.68
CA PHE A 477 -30.88 -26.90 33.08
C PHE A 477 -29.94 -27.21 31.92
N ARG A 478 -28.64 -27.29 32.19
CA ARG A 478 -27.65 -27.68 31.19
C ARG A 478 -27.57 -29.16 31.05
N VAL A 479 -27.68 -29.67 29.84
CA VAL A 479 -27.69 -31.07 29.52
C VAL A 479 -26.28 -31.51 29.10
N SER A 480 -25.64 -32.32 29.91
CA SER A 480 -24.32 -32.86 29.63
C SER A 480 -24.35 -34.09 28.72
N THR A 481 -25.49 -34.82 28.69
CA THR A 481 -25.64 -36.07 27.95
C THR A 481 -27.06 -36.20 27.41
N TRP A 482 -27.19 -36.67 26.15
CA TRP A 482 -28.45 -37.04 25.51
C TRP A 482 -28.30 -38.43 24.93
N VAL A 483 -29.16 -39.35 25.36
CA VAL A 483 -29.02 -40.79 25.09
C VAL A 483 -29.94 -41.20 23.93
N ASP A 484 -29.38 -41.91 22.96
CA ASP A 484 -30.16 -42.52 21.89
C ASP A 484 -31.09 -43.65 22.44
N LYS A 485 -32.39 -43.58 22.16
CA LYS A 485 -33.39 -44.49 22.67
C LYS A 485 -33.29 -45.90 22.06
N VAL A 486 -32.73 -46.03 20.85
CA VAL A 486 -32.60 -47.32 20.15
C VAL A 486 -31.36 -48.07 20.63
N THR A 487 -30.18 -47.45 20.48
CA THR A 487 -28.90 -48.12 20.77
C THR A 487 -28.39 -47.89 22.19
N LYS A 488 -29.04 -46.99 22.95
CA LYS A 488 -28.60 -46.54 24.30
C LYS A 488 -27.25 -45.84 24.30
N THR A 489 -26.80 -45.34 23.16
CA THR A 489 -25.54 -44.61 23.01
C THR A 489 -25.65 -43.17 23.55
N PRO A 490 -24.80 -42.75 24.50
CA PRO A 490 -24.82 -41.39 25.02
C PRO A 490 -24.04 -40.44 24.13
N LEU A 491 -24.63 -39.31 23.76
CA LEU A 491 -23.95 -38.15 23.19
C LEU A 491 -23.66 -37.14 24.31
N GLY A 492 -22.39 -36.79 24.52
CA GLY A 492 -21.97 -36.02 25.70
C GLY A 492 -21.18 -34.75 25.38
N GLN A 493 -21.15 -33.87 26.38
CA GLN A 493 -20.27 -32.66 26.38
C GLN A 493 -19.81 -32.39 27.80
N ALA A 494 -18.50 -32.57 28.04
CA ALA A 494 -17.90 -32.36 29.37
C ALA A 494 -17.77 -30.89 29.74
N GLU A 495 -17.55 -30.01 28.74
CA GLU A 495 -17.36 -28.58 28.94
C GLU A 495 -18.70 -27.88 29.21
N VAL A 496 -18.94 -27.46 30.45
CA VAL A 496 -20.22 -26.87 30.91
C VAL A 496 -20.64 -25.67 30.05
N GLY A 497 -19.68 -24.86 29.57
CA GLY A 497 -19.94 -23.70 28.70
C GLY A 497 -20.58 -24.07 27.35
N ARG A 498 -20.32 -25.28 26.86
CA ARG A 498 -20.77 -25.81 25.57
C ARG A 498 -21.93 -26.80 25.66
N GLN A 499 -22.50 -26.99 26.81
CA GLN A 499 -23.68 -27.86 27.01
C GLN A 499 -24.96 -27.12 26.60
N PRO A 500 -25.87 -27.75 25.83
CA PRO A 500 -27.18 -27.17 25.52
C PRO A 500 -28.06 -27.06 26.78
N ARG A 501 -29.11 -26.24 26.70
CA ARG A 501 -30.04 -26.03 27.79
C ARG A 501 -31.40 -26.65 27.48
N LEU A 502 -32.02 -27.33 28.45
CA LEU A 502 -33.40 -27.78 28.29
C LEU A 502 -34.35 -26.58 28.19
N THR A 503 -35.22 -26.58 27.20
CA THR A 503 -36.23 -25.54 26.90
C THR A 503 -37.55 -26.21 26.54
N ARG A 504 -38.50 -25.43 26.02
CA ARG A 504 -39.77 -25.95 25.50
C ARG A 504 -40.02 -25.41 24.10
N LEU A 505 -40.49 -26.28 23.19
CA LEU A 505 -41.10 -25.94 21.91
C LEU A 505 -42.59 -26.29 22.00
N GLY A 506 -43.48 -25.25 22.05
CA GLY A 506 -44.87 -25.45 22.38
C GLY A 506 -45.00 -26.01 23.80
N GLN A 507 -45.62 -27.21 23.95
CA GLN A 507 -45.80 -27.85 25.24
C GLN A 507 -44.72 -28.90 25.54
N ALA A 508 -43.95 -29.35 24.55
CA ALA A 508 -42.99 -30.42 24.70
C ALA A 508 -41.57 -29.93 25.02
N PRO A 509 -40.74 -30.72 25.73
CA PRO A 509 -39.33 -30.39 25.94
C PRO A 509 -38.52 -30.37 24.65
N ALA A 510 -37.47 -29.54 24.63
CA ALA A 510 -36.48 -29.43 23.54
C ALA A 510 -35.15 -29.00 24.12
N LEU A 511 -34.05 -29.26 23.43
CA LEU A 511 -32.69 -28.74 23.77
C LEU A 511 -32.35 -27.53 22.94
N MET A 512 -32.10 -26.40 23.60
CA MET A 512 -31.65 -25.16 23.00
C MET A 512 -30.12 -25.19 22.83
N PHE A 513 -29.67 -25.07 21.60
CA PHE A 513 -28.28 -24.95 21.23
C PHE A 513 -27.97 -23.49 20.87
N ASP A 514 -26.93 -22.97 21.49
CA ASP A 514 -26.30 -21.67 21.12
C ASP A 514 -24.79 -21.90 21.16
N LYS A 515 -24.24 -22.30 20.01
CA LYS A 515 -22.85 -22.79 19.89
C LYS A 515 -22.53 -24.00 20.80
N SER A 516 -23.54 -24.69 21.22
CA SER A 516 -23.44 -25.92 22.06
C SER A 516 -23.26 -27.13 21.15
N LEU A 517 -22.70 -28.21 21.73
CA LEU A 517 -22.41 -29.45 21.03
C LEU A 517 -22.69 -30.65 21.95
N LEU A 518 -23.33 -31.70 21.43
CA LEU A 518 -23.30 -33.06 22.03
C LEU A 518 -22.65 -33.99 21.01
N LYS A 519 -21.73 -34.82 21.44
CA LYS A 519 -20.94 -35.73 20.59
C LYS A 519 -20.78 -37.11 21.18
N ALA A 520 -20.84 -38.11 20.33
CA ALA A 520 -20.38 -39.46 20.64
C ALA A 520 -19.29 -39.87 19.63
N ASN A 521 -18.22 -40.49 20.13
CA ASN A 521 -17.24 -41.14 19.26
C ASN A 521 -17.78 -42.52 18.88
N ILE A 522 -17.58 -42.92 17.63
CA ILE A 522 -18.06 -44.17 17.06
C ILE A 522 -16.84 -45.04 16.75
N THR A 523 -16.92 -46.35 17.06
CA THR A 523 -15.99 -47.37 16.57
C THR A 523 -16.74 -48.27 15.60
N ARG A 524 -16.06 -48.80 14.59
CA ARG A 524 -16.64 -49.64 13.52
C ARG A 524 -17.42 -50.86 14.06
N ASP A 525 -17.11 -51.34 15.29
CA ASP A 525 -17.80 -52.43 16.02
C ASP A 525 -18.79 -51.89 17.06
N GLY A 526 -19.15 -50.62 17.00
CA GLY A 526 -19.98 -49.92 17.98
C GLY A 526 -21.47 -50.05 17.74
N ALA A 527 -22.25 -49.57 18.70
CA ALA A 527 -23.70 -49.80 18.82
C ALA A 527 -24.55 -49.05 17.74
N ILE A 528 -23.97 -48.16 16.93
CA ILE A 528 -24.72 -47.37 15.92
C ILE A 528 -24.68 -48.07 14.56
N GLN A 529 -25.67 -48.92 14.30
CA GLN A 529 -25.71 -49.87 13.16
C GLN A 529 -26.17 -49.27 11.83
N PHE A 530 -26.76 -48.06 11.76
CA PHE A 530 -27.24 -47.45 10.50
C PHE A 530 -26.14 -46.92 9.58
N LEU A 531 -24.90 -46.96 10.04
CA LEU A 531 -23.76 -46.43 9.30
C LEU A 531 -23.32 -47.29 8.11
N ASP A 532 -23.75 -48.53 8.04
CA ASP A 532 -23.44 -49.47 6.95
C ASP A 532 -24.53 -49.48 5.83
N ASP A 533 -25.65 -48.79 6.05
CA ASP A 533 -26.76 -48.76 5.13
C ASP A 533 -26.45 -47.85 3.90
N GLN A 534 -26.95 -48.21 2.73
CA GLN A 534 -26.79 -47.40 1.50
C GLN A 534 -28.02 -46.56 1.18
N VAL A 535 -29.08 -46.71 1.92
CA VAL A 535 -30.35 -45.96 1.75
C VAL A 535 -30.94 -45.65 3.13
N GLY A 536 -31.67 -44.55 3.25
CA GLY A 536 -32.27 -44.24 4.53
C GLY A 536 -32.97 -42.89 4.57
N SER A 537 -33.38 -42.51 5.78
CA SER A 537 -34.06 -41.23 6.04
C SER A 537 -33.61 -40.58 7.33
N ILE A 538 -33.40 -39.31 7.33
CA ILE A 538 -33.16 -38.46 8.51
C ILE A 538 -34.39 -37.58 8.73
N VAL A 539 -34.92 -37.63 9.95
CA VAL A 539 -36.03 -36.76 10.40
C VAL A 539 -35.53 -35.86 11.51
N VAL A 540 -35.73 -34.57 11.41
CA VAL A 540 -35.36 -33.60 12.42
C VAL A 540 -36.57 -32.75 12.80
N ILE A 541 -36.86 -32.68 14.12
CA ILE A 541 -37.92 -31.84 14.68
C ILE A 541 -37.27 -30.70 15.46
N PHE A 542 -37.48 -29.46 15.04
CA PHE A 542 -36.71 -28.34 15.47
C PHE A 542 -37.46 -26.99 15.40
N SER A 543 -36.86 -25.94 15.99
CA SER A 543 -37.16 -24.56 15.74
C SER A 543 -35.86 -23.79 15.50
N ALA A 544 -35.76 -23.01 14.46
CA ALA A 544 -34.59 -22.17 14.17
C ALA A 544 -34.95 -20.70 14.41
N GLU A 545 -34.20 -20.03 15.29
CA GLU A 545 -34.19 -18.58 15.46
C GLU A 545 -32.98 -18.00 14.76
N HIS A 546 -33.18 -17.31 13.65
CA HIS A 546 -32.19 -16.46 12.94
C HIS A 546 -30.80 -17.02 12.54
N THR A 547 -30.57 -17.08 11.23
CA THR A 547 -29.59 -16.39 10.41
C THR A 547 -28.11 -16.84 10.43
N SER A 548 -27.71 -17.99 10.93
CA SER A 548 -26.37 -18.51 10.60
C SER A 548 -26.47 -19.92 10.05
N GLU A 549 -25.63 -20.30 9.10
CA GLU A 549 -25.44 -21.70 8.76
C GLU A 549 -25.24 -22.49 10.06
N GLY A 550 -26.13 -23.36 10.41
CA GLY A 550 -26.08 -24.13 11.64
C GLY A 550 -26.09 -25.61 11.33
N TYR A 551 -25.07 -26.31 11.75
CA TYR A 551 -25.01 -27.75 11.66
C TYR A 551 -25.98 -28.36 12.67
N GLY A 552 -27.02 -29.06 12.19
CA GLY A 552 -28.04 -29.66 13.05
C GLY A 552 -27.66 -31.04 13.55
N PHE A 553 -27.32 -31.94 12.62
CA PHE A 553 -26.92 -33.31 12.89
C PHE A 553 -25.79 -33.67 11.92
N GLU A 554 -24.72 -34.24 12.41
CA GLU A 554 -23.53 -34.59 11.64
C GLU A 554 -23.06 -36.00 11.97
N VAL A 555 -22.71 -36.75 10.94
CA VAL A 555 -21.90 -37.97 11.06
C VAL A 555 -20.61 -37.71 10.30
N GLY A 556 -19.48 -37.73 10.97
CA GLY A 556 -18.20 -37.33 10.41
C GLY A 556 -17.07 -38.32 10.63
N GLY A 557 -16.04 -38.22 9.76
CA GLY A 557 -14.85 -39.09 9.76
C GLY A 557 -13.97 -38.72 8.56
N THR A 558 -13.67 -39.70 7.69
CA THR A 558 -12.99 -39.45 6.40
C THR A 558 -13.90 -38.83 5.33
N GLY A 559 -15.21 -38.80 5.60
CA GLY A 559 -16.24 -38.06 4.86
C GLY A 559 -17.38 -37.69 5.80
N ASP A 560 -18.23 -36.73 5.45
CA ASP A 560 -19.27 -36.20 6.31
C ASP A 560 -20.62 -36.16 5.60
N ILE A 561 -21.70 -36.54 6.31
CA ILE A 561 -23.08 -36.21 5.98
C ILE A 561 -23.61 -35.29 7.07
N ILE A 562 -24.08 -34.13 6.67
CA ILE A 562 -24.50 -33.06 7.57
C ILE A 562 -25.92 -32.66 7.21
N ALA A 563 -26.89 -32.92 8.09
CA ALA A 563 -28.17 -32.24 8.00
C ALA A 563 -28.01 -30.83 8.57
N THR A 564 -28.18 -29.87 7.73
CA THR A 564 -27.90 -28.46 8.04
C THR A 564 -29.15 -27.61 7.89
N PHE A 565 -29.21 -26.52 8.66
CA PHE A 565 -30.21 -25.48 8.47
C PHE A 565 -29.57 -24.39 7.62
N ILE A 566 -29.96 -24.32 6.39
CA ILE A 566 -29.55 -23.27 5.51
C ILE A 566 -30.54 -22.14 5.73
N ASN A 567 -30.06 -21.13 6.40
CA ASN A 567 -30.66 -19.81 6.22
C ASN A 567 -30.06 -19.18 4.98
N PRO A 568 -30.83 -19.05 3.88
CA PRO A 568 -30.38 -18.24 2.74
C PRO A 568 -30.14 -16.78 3.15
N ALA A 569 -30.64 -16.32 4.33
CA ALA A 569 -30.30 -15.01 4.88
C ALA A 569 -28.93 -14.99 5.60
N ALA A 570 -28.41 -16.10 6.13
CA ALA A 570 -27.01 -16.19 6.57
C ALA A 570 -26.07 -16.60 5.40
N GLY A 571 -26.58 -17.38 4.45
CA GLY A 571 -26.01 -17.48 3.10
C GLY A 571 -26.31 -16.26 2.24
N ASN A 572 -27.12 -15.30 2.66
CA ASN A 572 -27.33 -14.00 2.01
C ASN A 572 -26.09 -13.12 2.05
N ASP A 573 -25.22 -13.24 3.05
CA ASP A 573 -23.89 -12.61 2.93
C ASP A 573 -23.11 -13.25 1.77
N ARG A 574 -23.11 -14.56 1.59
CA ARG A 574 -22.53 -15.22 0.43
C ARG A 574 -23.36 -14.96 -0.84
N LYS A 575 -24.67 -15.05 -0.81
CA LYS A 575 -25.55 -14.81 -1.93
C LYS A 575 -25.60 -13.34 -2.36
N LEU A 576 -25.62 -12.41 -1.42
CA LEU A 576 -25.44 -10.98 -1.69
C LEU A 576 -24.05 -10.70 -2.23
N ARG A 577 -23.00 -11.33 -1.70
CA ARG A 577 -21.63 -11.25 -2.25
C ARG A 577 -21.54 -11.82 -3.65
N ASP A 578 -22.13 -12.98 -3.93
CA ASP A 578 -22.10 -13.60 -5.26
C ASP A 578 -22.80 -12.72 -6.28
N TYR A 579 -23.94 -12.13 -5.96
CA TYR A 579 -24.62 -11.13 -6.81
C TYR A 579 -23.83 -9.82 -6.93
N ILE A 580 -23.15 -9.41 -5.88
CA ILE A 580 -22.27 -8.24 -5.91
C ILE A 580 -21.01 -8.52 -6.73
N GLN A 581 -20.48 -9.76 -6.71
CA GLN A 581 -19.35 -10.21 -7.53
C GLN A 581 -19.72 -10.46 -8.99
N ASP A 582 -20.98 -10.74 -9.27
CA ASP A 582 -21.46 -10.92 -10.63
C ASP A 582 -21.65 -9.57 -11.33
N TYR A 583 -20.60 -9.13 -12.02
CA TYR A 583 -20.59 -7.88 -12.79
C TYR A 583 -21.49 -7.94 -14.05
N THR A 584 -21.99 -9.12 -14.42
CA THR A 584 -22.94 -9.28 -15.54
C THR A 584 -24.39 -9.04 -15.11
N SER A 585 -24.66 -8.99 -13.82
CA SER A 585 -25.99 -8.75 -13.24
C SER A 585 -26.31 -7.26 -13.16
N ASP A 586 -27.40 -6.84 -13.78
CA ASP A 586 -27.93 -5.46 -13.71
C ASP A 586 -28.62 -5.12 -12.36
N LEU A 587 -28.67 -6.08 -11.41
CA LEU A 587 -29.36 -5.92 -10.11
C LEU A 587 -28.77 -4.81 -9.24
N PHE A 588 -27.44 -4.60 -9.33
CA PHE A 588 -26.73 -3.61 -8.52
C PHE A 588 -25.83 -2.74 -9.39
N THR A 589 -25.85 -1.44 -9.11
CA THR A 589 -24.95 -0.50 -9.76
C THR A 589 -23.52 -0.69 -9.27
N LYS A 590 -22.53 -0.33 -10.10
CA LYS A 590 -21.11 -0.30 -9.70
C LYS A 590 -20.90 0.47 -8.38
N LYS A 591 -21.59 1.62 -8.18
CA LYS A 591 -21.47 2.42 -6.96
C LYS A 591 -21.96 1.68 -5.70
N GLU A 592 -23.02 0.88 -5.82
CA GLU A 592 -23.54 0.08 -4.70
C GLU A 592 -22.58 -1.06 -4.35
N ARG A 593 -22.02 -1.74 -5.35
CA ARG A 593 -21.00 -2.78 -5.17
C ARG A 593 -19.76 -2.23 -4.47
N ASP A 594 -19.21 -1.14 -4.99
CA ASP A 594 -18.02 -0.48 -4.43
C ASP A 594 -18.28 0.00 -2.98
N LEU A 595 -19.49 0.50 -2.70
CA LEU A 595 -19.88 0.91 -1.36
C LEU A 595 -19.95 -0.28 -0.40
N PHE A 596 -20.58 -1.39 -0.82
CA PHE A 596 -20.70 -2.60 0.01
C PHE A 596 -19.31 -3.14 0.40
N TYR A 597 -18.42 -3.38 -0.58
CA TYR A 597 -17.06 -3.87 -0.31
C TYR A 597 -16.25 -2.94 0.58
N ARG A 598 -16.38 -1.64 0.39
CA ARG A 598 -15.71 -0.65 1.22
C ARG A 598 -16.17 -0.72 2.68
N LEU A 599 -17.49 -0.77 2.91
CA LEU A 599 -18.05 -0.83 4.27
C LEU A 599 -17.70 -2.16 4.94
N GLU A 600 -17.79 -3.27 4.22
CA GLU A 600 -17.47 -4.60 4.71
C GLU A 600 -16.00 -4.74 5.13
N ASN A 601 -15.10 -4.18 4.33
CA ASN A 601 -13.66 -4.27 4.61
C ASN A 601 -13.16 -3.19 5.57
N ARG A 602 -14.00 -2.22 5.98
CA ARG A 602 -13.55 -1.05 6.73
C ARG A 602 -12.87 -1.39 8.05
N GLU A 603 -13.39 -2.30 8.82
CA GLU A 603 -12.77 -2.71 10.10
C GLU A 603 -11.39 -3.32 9.89
N ARG A 604 -11.22 -4.15 8.86
CA ARG A 604 -9.93 -4.75 8.52
C ARG A 604 -8.90 -3.68 8.11
N PHE A 605 -9.32 -2.73 7.28
CA PHE A 605 -8.45 -1.64 6.87
C PHE A 605 -8.07 -0.73 8.05
N VAL A 606 -9.01 -0.42 8.92
CA VAL A 606 -8.72 0.36 10.12
C VAL A 606 -7.70 -0.35 11.01
N LYS A 607 -7.85 -1.65 11.26
CA LYS A 607 -6.86 -2.44 12.01
C LYS A 607 -5.47 -2.43 11.35
N GLN A 608 -5.41 -2.47 10.03
CA GLN A 608 -4.16 -2.34 9.28
C GLN A 608 -3.52 -0.96 9.45
N HIS A 609 -4.34 0.11 9.40
CA HIS A 609 -3.87 1.48 9.62
C HIS A 609 -3.48 1.74 11.08
N GLU A 610 -4.17 1.15 12.06
CA GLU A 610 -3.78 1.23 13.48
C GLU A 610 -2.39 0.64 13.73
N LYS A 611 -1.99 -0.42 13.03
CA LYS A 611 -0.62 -0.95 13.09
C LYS A 611 0.42 0.10 12.69
N ARG A 612 0.10 0.96 11.71
CA ARG A 612 0.98 2.06 11.24
C ARG A 612 1.14 3.19 12.27
N LEU A 613 0.23 3.27 13.27
CA LEU A 613 0.25 4.27 14.34
C LEU A 613 1.10 3.84 15.55
N LYS A 614 1.88 2.78 15.47
CA LYS A 614 2.82 2.43 16.55
C LYS A 614 3.99 3.44 16.58
N PRO A 615 4.53 3.80 17.78
CA PRO A 615 5.66 4.73 17.92
C PRO A 615 7.00 4.07 17.57
N VAL A 616 7.09 3.48 16.40
CA VAL A 616 8.24 2.70 15.91
C VAL A 616 8.70 3.19 14.54
N ALA A 617 9.92 2.84 14.15
CA ALA A 617 10.51 3.21 12.86
C ALA A 617 10.99 1.97 12.09
N MET A 618 10.82 1.97 10.78
CA MET A 618 11.47 1.01 9.89
C MET A 618 12.96 1.34 9.83
N SER A 619 13.71 0.88 10.80
CA SER A 619 15.10 1.27 11.01
C SER A 619 16.03 0.05 11.09
N LEU A 620 17.28 0.30 11.36
CA LEU A 620 18.31 -0.72 11.60
C LEU A 620 19.12 -0.33 12.83
N ARG A 621 19.89 -1.26 13.34
CA ARG A 621 20.80 -1.04 14.46
C ARG A 621 22.18 -1.60 14.17
N HIS A 622 23.20 -1.21 14.92
CA HIS A 622 24.46 -1.92 14.94
C HIS A 622 24.33 -3.26 15.68
N SER A 623 25.10 -4.25 15.28
CA SER A 623 25.11 -5.58 15.90
C SER A 623 25.50 -5.47 17.39
N PHE A 624 24.59 -5.94 18.26
CA PHE A 624 24.99 -6.40 19.57
C PHE A 624 25.35 -7.88 19.38
N GLY A 625 26.63 -8.25 19.40
CA GLY A 625 27.02 -9.66 19.42
C GLY A 625 26.33 -10.43 20.56
N PRO A 626 26.42 -11.76 20.60
CA PRO A 626 25.89 -12.55 21.72
C PRO A 626 26.38 -11.98 23.03
N PRO A 627 25.71 -12.22 24.18
CA PRO A 627 25.64 -11.30 25.32
C PRO A 627 26.98 -10.78 25.88
N TYR A 628 28.11 -11.18 25.34
CA TYR A 628 29.37 -10.92 26.01
C TYR A 628 30.52 -10.34 25.17
N GLU A 629 30.52 -10.40 23.83
CA GLU A 629 31.53 -9.71 22.99
C GLU A 629 31.02 -9.40 21.59
N PRO A 630 30.64 -8.15 21.28
CA PRO A 630 30.30 -7.76 19.93
C PRO A 630 31.56 -7.79 19.06
N SER A 631 31.70 -8.82 18.23
CA SER A 631 32.77 -8.89 17.22
C SER A 631 32.36 -8.13 15.97
N VAL A 632 33.31 -7.41 15.39
CA VAL A 632 33.14 -6.83 14.06
C VAL A 632 33.34 -7.94 13.03
N PRO A 633 32.34 -8.22 12.16
CA PRO A 633 32.51 -9.23 11.12
C PRO A 633 33.71 -8.89 10.20
N VAL A 634 34.50 -9.92 9.85
CA VAL A 634 35.55 -9.77 8.87
C VAL A 634 34.94 -9.54 7.51
N THR A 635 35.36 -8.49 6.83
CA THR A 635 34.92 -8.19 5.47
C THR A 635 36.01 -8.67 4.50
N THR A 636 35.62 -9.45 3.50
CA THR A 636 36.50 -9.92 2.42
C THR A 636 36.01 -9.38 1.10
N VAL A 637 36.91 -9.19 0.15
CA VAL A 637 36.56 -9.01 -1.24
C VAL A 637 35.78 -10.24 -1.69
N LYS A 638 34.69 -10.07 -2.43
CA LYS A 638 33.95 -11.17 -3.03
C LYS A 638 34.34 -11.26 -4.50
N LEU A 639 35.18 -12.26 -4.81
CA LEU A 639 35.68 -12.44 -6.16
C LEU A 639 34.51 -12.67 -7.13
N ARG A 640 34.46 -11.89 -8.20
CA ARG A 640 33.35 -11.85 -9.18
C ARG A 640 32.00 -11.45 -8.59
N GLY A 641 32.00 -10.88 -7.40
CA GLY A 641 30.75 -10.49 -6.70
C GLY A 641 29.97 -11.65 -6.06
N GLU A 642 30.52 -12.87 -6.06
CA GLU A 642 29.88 -14.07 -5.51
C GLU A 642 30.06 -14.10 -3.99
N TYR A 643 28.98 -14.17 -3.24
CA TYR A 643 28.95 -14.00 -1.78
C TYR A 643 29.79 -15.02 -1.01
N ASP A 644 30.00 -16.22 -1.53
CA ASP A 644 30.74 -17.34 -0.95
C ASP A 644 32.19 -17.45 -1.49
N ASN A 645 32.56 -16.67 -2.52
CA ASN A 645 33.90 -16.65 -3.09
C ASN A 645 34.77 -15.59 -2.44
N HIS A 646 35.46 -15.97 -1.37
CA HIS A 646 36.23 -15.07 -0.51
C HIS A 646 37.66 -14.79 -1.05
N GLY A 647 37.93 -13.53 -1.35
CA GLY A 647 39.27 -13.00 -1.64
C GLY A 647 39.95 -12.39 -0.39
N PRO A 648 40.84 -11.41 -0.60
CA PRO A 648 41.56 -10.74 0.50
C PRO A 648 40.66 -10.08 1.54
N VAL A 649 41.14 -10.05 2.80
CA VAL A 649 40.50 -9.31 3.88
C VAL A 649 40.71 -7.81 3.71
N VAL A 650 39.64 -7.03 3.81
CA VAL A 650 39.72 -5.58 3.74
C VAL A 650 39.21 -4.93 5.02
N LYS A 651 39.74 -3.75 5.33
CA LYS A 651 39.27 -2.90 6.43
C LYS A 651 38.41 -1.76 5.88
N ALA A 652 37.50 -1.25 6.68
CA ALA A 652 36.72 -0.06 6.32
C ALA A 652 37.62 1.08 5.83
N GLY A 653 37.32 1.63 4.68
CA GLY A 653 38.13 2.68 4.03
C GLY A 653 37.31 3.45 3.00
N PHE A 654 37.74 4.66 2.72
CA PHE A 654 37.14 5.48 1.64
C PHE A 654 37.78 5.11 0.30
N PRO A 655 37.12 5.42 -0.83
CA PRO A 655 37.68 5.11 -2.15
C PRO A 655 39.06 5.74 -2.32
N GLY A 656 40.03 4.94 -2.85
CA GLY A 656 41.41 5.31 -2.97
C GLY A 656 41.69 6.55 -3.82
N ILE A 657 40.81 6.82 -4.77
CA ILE A 657 40.85 8.03 -5.60
C ILE A 657 40.86 9.35 -4.79
N PHE A 658 40.32 9.35 -3.56
CA PHE A 658 40.28 10.52 -2.66
C PHE A 658 41.36 10.50 -1.59
N THR A 659 41.76 9.35 -1.12
CA THR A 659 42.59 9.22 0.10
C THR A 659 43.92 8.53 -0.13
N GLY A 660 44.15 8.00 -1.35
CA GLY A 660 45.19 7.07 -1.66
C GLY A 660 44.74 5.64 -1.33
N HIS A 661 45.18 4.70 -2.19
CA HIS A 661 44.87 3.29 -2.02
C HIS A 661 45.46 2.76 -0.70
N ASP A 662 44.84 1.77 -0.09
CA ASP A 662 45.27 1.05 1.12
C ASP A 662 45.21 1.86 2.46
N LYS A 663 44.61 3.02 2.48
CA LYS A 663 44.41 3.73 3.75
C LYS A 663 43.11 3.31 4.47
N PRO A 664 43.16 2.59 5.60
CA PRO A 664 41.99 2.34 6.43
C PRO A 664 41.40 3.65 6.96
N ALA A 665 40.10 3.70 7.09
CA ALA A 665 39.44 4.82 7.74
C ALA A 665 39.84 4.91 9.23
N ALA A 666 40.09 6.12 9.71
CA ALA A 666 40.28 6.37 11.14
C ALA A 666 38.90 6.28 11.86
N ILE A 667 38.60 5.12 12.39
CA ILE A 667 37.38 4.90 13.18
C ILE A 667 37.72 5.17 14.64
N ARG A 668 37.21 6.28 15.20
CA ARG A 668 37.32 6.54 16.65
C ARG A 668 36.32 5.63 17.36
N LEU A 669 36.82 4.54 17.94
CA LEU A 669 36.01 3.66 18.78
C LEU A 669 35.61 4.40 20.07
N ASP A 670 34.49 3.97 20.66
CA ASP A 670 34.02 4.40 21.96
C ASP A 670 35.19 4.32 22.96
N PRO A 671 35.57 5.43 23.66
CA PRO A 671 36.65 5.42 24.61
C PRO A 671 36.47 4.40 25.75
N PHE A 672 35.24 3.95 25.99
CA PHE A 672 34.96 2.94 27.01
C PHE A 672 35.02 1.50 26.48
N LYS A 673 35.39 1.27 25.19
CA LYS A 673 35.53 -0.04 24.56
C LYS A 673 34.29 -0.97 24.70
N ARG A 674 33.15 -0.42 25.05
CA ARG A 674 31.92 -1.21 25.30
C ARG A 674 31.25 -1.69 24.01
N TRP A 675 31.47 -0.99 22.87
CA TRP A 675 30.79 -1.24 21.63
C TRP A 675 31.71 -1.08 20.41
N PRO A 676 32.58 -2.07 20.10
CA PRO A 676 33.50 -1.97 18.95
C PRO A 676 32.79 -1.91 17.59
N THR A 677 31.48 -2.20 17.57
CA THR A 677 30.66 -2.11 16.38
C THR A 677 30.16 -0.70 16.06
N ARG A 678 30.23 0.24 17.00
CA ARG A 678 29.84 1.65 16.83
C ARG A 678 30.87 2.47 16.06
N SER A 679 30.47 3.69 15.71
CA SER A 679 31.28 4.75 15.07
C SER A 679 31.75 4.45 13.66
N ARG A 680 31.38 3.29 13.05
CA ARG A 680 31.78 2.94 11.68
C ARG A 680 30.98 3.74 10.66
N ARG A 681 29.67 3.68 10.73
CA ARG A 681 28.80 4.46 9.84
C ARG A 681 28.91 5.96 10.10
N MET A 682 29.16 6.36 11.36
CA MET A 682 29.44 7.76 11.69
C MET A 682 30.75 8.25 11.06
N ALA A 683 31.80 7.43 10.98
CA ALA A 683 33.03 7.79 10.29
C ALA A 683 32.78 8.03 8.78
N LEU A 684 32.02 7.15 8.14
CA LEU A 684 31.60 7.32 6.76
C LEU A 684 30.74 8.59 6.59
N ALA A 685 29.76 8.78 7.45
CA ALA A 685 28.83 9.91 7.38
C ALA A 685 29.55 11.26 7.56
N LYS A 686 30.49 11.33 8.50
CA LYS A 686 31.36 12.53 8.71
C LYS A 686 32.22 12.82 7.50
N TRP A 687 32.80 11.80 6.86
CA TRP A 687 33.61 11.98 5.65
C TRP A 687 32.76 12.46 4.47
N ILE A 688 31.60 11.87 4.25
CA ILE A 688 30.66 12.30 3.19
C ILE A 688 30.20 13.74 3.47
N ALA A 689 29.83 14.07 4.68
CA ALA A 689 29.34 15.38 5.08
C ALA A 689 30.43 16.45 5.34
N SER A 690 31.69 16.12 5.05
CA SER A 690 32.81 17.06 5.22
C SER A 690 32.77 18.16 4.16
N ALA A 691 33.12 19.37 4.57
CA ALA A 691 33.38 20.49 3.65
C ALA A 691 34.53 20.22 2.66
N ASP A 692 35.43 19.31 3.04
CA ASP A 692 36.58 18.90 2.23
C ASP A 692 36.24 17.78 1.23
N ASN A 693 35.03 17.16 1.36
CA ASN A 693 34.60 16.17 0.36
C ASN A 693 34.30 16.85 -0.98
N PRO A 694 34.98 16.45 -2.07
CA PRO A 694 34.86 17.18 -3.32
C PRO A 694 33.51 16.99 -4.01
N LEU A 695 32.78 15.91 -3.72
CA LEU A 695 31.59 15.52 -4.48
C LEU A 695 30.28 15.94 -3.80
N THR A 696 30.14 15.77 -2.50
CA THR A 696 28.86 15.89 -1.79
C THR A 696 28.13 17.19 -2.11
N ALA A 697 28.82 18.32 -1.98
CA ALA A 697 28.22 19.63 -2.27
C ALA A 697 27.95 19.82 -3.77
N ARG A 698 28.87 19.40 -4.67
CA ARG A 698 28.68 19.47 -6.11
C ARG A 698 27.47 18.67 -6.57
N VAL A 699 27.33 17.44 -6.08
CA VAL A 699 26.23 16.54 -6.42
C VAL A 699 24.89 17.14 -6.00
N MET A 700 24.80 17.66 -4.77
CA MET A 700 23.55 18.26 -4.31
C MET A 700 23.19 19.54 -5.07
N MET A 701 24.17 20.40 -5.36
CA MET A 701 23.93 21.61 -6.15
C MET A 701 23.51 21.30 -7.58
N ASN A 702 24.11 20.29 -8.20
CA ASN A 702 23.69 19.82 -9.51
C ASN A 702 22.23 19.29 -9.50
N ARG A 703 21.80 18.61 -8.45
CA ARG A 703 20.41 18.15 -8.32
C ARG A 703 19.42 19.27 -8.09
N LEU A 704 19.77 20.29 -7.32
CA LEU A 704 18.93 21.50 -7.23
C LEU A 704 18.78 22.15 -8.60
N TRP A 705 19.87 22.21 -9.37
CA TRP A 705 19.85 22.73 -10.73
C TRP A 705 18.93 21.88 -11.63
N VAL A 706 19.01 20.54 -11.56
CA VAL A 706 18.08 19.64 -12.28
C VAL A 706 16.63 19.91 -11.90
N GLY A 707 16.33 20.11 -10.62
CA GLY A 707 14.99 20.40 -10.15
C GLY A 707 14.41 21.68 -10.75
N HIS A 708 15.22 22.73 -10.91
CA HIS A 708 14.78 24.01 -11.45
C HIS A 708 14.80 24.09 -12.97
N PHE A 709 15.77 23.46 -13.64
CA PHE A 709 15.99 23.58 -15.07
C PHE A 709 15.69 22.30 -15.88
N GLY A 710 15.34 21.20 -15.21
CA GLY A 710 15.02 19.91 -15.85
C GLY A 710 16.24 19.09 -16.26
N ARG A 711 17.45 19.66 -16.26
CA ARG A 711 18.73 18.98 -16.51
C ARG A 711 19.85 19.59 -15.68
N GLY A 712 20.92 18.84 -15.47
CA GLY A 712 22.04 19.25 -14.65
C GLY A 712 23.12 20.02 -15.43
N ILE A 713 23.97 20.73 -14.69
CA ILE A 713 25.25 21.22 -15.16
C ILE A 713 26.14 20.04 -15.54
N VAL A 714 26.14 18.98 -14.70
CA VAL A 714 26.56 17.61 -15.06
C VAL A 714 25.31 16.85 -15.47
N LYS A 715 25.28 16.30 -16.69
CA LYS A 715 24.08 15.68 -17.29
C LYS A 715 23.62 14.40 -16.59
N THR A 716 24.53 13.73 -15.88
CA THR A 716 24.33 12.49 -15.11
C THR A 716 24.33 12.76 -13.60
N PRO A 717 23.18 13.09 -12.95
CA PRO A 717 23.16 13.61 -11.58
C PRO A 717 23.61 12.62 -10.48
N SER A 718 23.77 11.34 -10.79
CA SER A 718 24.31 10.30 -9.89
C SER A 718 25.55 9.61 -10.43
N ASP A 719 26.18 10.18 -11.47
CA ASP A 719 27.44 9.73 -12.01
C ASP A 719 28.30 10.95 -12.39
N PHE A 720 29.29 11.24 -11.56
CA PHE A 720 30.27 12.30 -11.74
C PHE A 720 31.62 11.74 -12.22
N GLY A 721 31.66 10.44 -12.54
CA GLY A 721 32.82 9.77 -13.08
C GLY A 721 33.15 10.18 -14.52
N LYS A 722 34.07 9.48 -15.12
CA LYS A 722 34.61 9.75 -16.47
C LYS A 722 33.54 9.69 -17.56
N LEU A 723 32.48 8.90 -17.37
CA LEU A 723 31.37 8.77 -18.32
C LEU A 723 30.33 9.90 -18.22
N SER A 724 30.45 10.81 -17.26
CA SER A 724 29.50 11.93 -17.07
C SER A 724 29.49 12.91 -18.25
N GLY A 725 30.49 12.88 -19.11
CA GLY A 725 30.69 13.86 -20.19
C GLY A 725 31.13 15.22 -19.68
N GLY A 726 31.42 15.36 -18.37
CA GLY A 726 31.86 16.59 -17.73
C GLY A 726 30.73 17.57 -17.43
N ALA A 727 31.08 18.73 -16.92
CA ALA A 727 30.16 19.81 -16.59
C ALA A 727 30.13 20.88 -17.70
N THR A 728 28.94 21.38 -18.03
CA THR A 728 28.81 22.51 -18.97
C THR A 728 29.42 23.80 -18.39
N HIS A 729 29.31 23.97 -17.07
CA HIS A 729 29.79 25.14 -16.32
C HIS A 729 30.46 24.71 -15.01
N PRO A 730 31.69 24.12 -15.06
CA PRO A 730 32.33 23.58 -13.86
C PRO A 730 32.59 24.64 -12.78
N GLU A 731 33.01 25.87 -13.18
CA GLU A 731 33.28 26.96 -12.25
C GLU A 731 32.01 27.42 -11.52
N LEU A 732 30.86 27.44 -12.22
CA LEU A 732 29.56 27.73 -11.59
C LEU A 732 29.20 26.68 -10.56
N LEU A 733 29.41 25.39 -10.92
CA LEU A 733 29.08 24.30 -9.99
C LEU A 733 29.98 24.32 -8.74
N ASP A 734 31.26 24.64 -8.92
CA ASP A 734 32.20 24.79 -7.81
C ASP A 734 31.83 25.99 -6.93
N TRP A 735 31.45 27.12 -7.54
CA TRP A 735 30.99 28.30 -6.79
C TRP A 735 29.71 27.98 -5.99
N LEU A 736 28.73 27.32 -6.63
CA LEU A 736 27.50 26.92 -5.96
C LEU A 736 27.78 25.94 -4.81
N ALA A 737 28.64 24.94 -5.00
CA ALA A 737 29.02 23.98 -4.00
C ALA A 737 29.74 24.64 -2.82
N ARG A 738 30.68 25.55 -3.08
CA ARG A 738 31.34 26.32 -2.04
C ARG A 738 30.37 27.22 -1.25
N ARG A 739 29.49 27.94 -1.99
CA ARG A 739 28.47 28.79 -1.37
C ARG A 739 27.49 28.00 -0.51
N PHE A 740 27.16 26.78 -0.94
CA PHE A 740 26.31 25.87 -0.14
C PHE A 740 26.96 25.51 1.19
N VAL A 741 28.23 25.12 1.19
CA VAL A 741 28.99 24.86 2.41
C VAL A 741 29.05 26.10 3.29
N ASP A 742 29.41 27.27 2.72
CA ASP A 742 29.56 28.54 3.45
C ASP A 742 28.24 29.06 4.03
N SER A 743 27.09 28.67 3.45
CA SER A 743 25.74 29.00 3.96
C SER A 743 25.31 28.14 5.14
N GLY A 744 26.20 27.27 5.66
CA GLY A 744 25.84 26.27 6.67
C GLY A 744 25.01 25.10 6.11
N TRP A 745 25.24 24.75 4.85
CA TRP A 745 24.54 23.68 4.14
C TRP A 745 23.01 23.90 4.01
N SER A 746 22.60 25.18 3.85
CA SER A 746 21.20 25.59 3.71
C SER A 746 20.71 25.38 2.28
N LEU A 747 19.74 24.47 2.09
CA LEU A 747 19.08 24.25 0.79
C LEU A 747 18.23 25.44 0.37
N LYS A 748 17.49 26.06 1.31
CA LYS A 748 16.65 27.22 1.02
C LYS A 748 17.46 28.43 0.57
N ALA A 749 18.65 28.64 1.15
CA ALA A 749 19.56 29.69 0.70
C ALA A 749 19.99 29.49 -0.76
N MET A 750 20.29 28.25 -1.15
CA MET A 750 20.69 27.92 -2.53
C MET A 750 19.52 28.00 -3.51
N HIS A 751 18.32 27.53 -3.13
CA HIS A 751 17.11 27.78 -3.92
C HIS A 751 16.92 29.28 -4.19
N ARG A 752 17.02 30.09 -3.14
CA ARG A 752 16.87 31.54 -3.28
C ARG A 752 17.86 32.12 -4.28
N ILE A 753 19.12 31.75 -4.21
CA ILE A 753 20.16 32.22 -5.15
C ILE A 753 19.78 31.83 -6.59
N ILE A 754 19.42 30.56 -6.83
CA ILE A 754 19.10 30.04 -8.16
C ILE A 754 17.86 30.75 -8.74
N VAL A 755 16.74 30.79 -8.01
CA VAL A 755 15.47 31.30 -8.53
C VAL A 755 15.44 32.84 -8.65
N THR A 756 16.35 33.57 -7.97
CA THR A 756 16.48 35.02 -8.12
C THR A 756 17.42 35.43 -9.25
N SER A 757 18.17 34.53 -9.88
CA SER A 757 19.03 34.80 -11.00
C SER A 757 18.23 35.26 -12.25
N SER A 758 18.84 36.03 -13.10
CA SER A 758 18.31 36.36 -14.44
C SER A 758 18.21 35.12 -15.31
N THR A 759 19.15 34.21 -15.17
CA THR A 759 19.17 32.90 -15.83
C THR A 759 17.87 32.13 -15.60
N TYR A 760 17.40 32.02 -14.35
CA TYR A 760 16.12 31.37 -14.03
C TYR A 760 14.90 32.15 -14.54
N ARG A 761 15.00 33.45 -14.53
CA ARG A 761 13.91 34.38 -14.92
C ARG A 761 13.77 34.62 -16.41
N GLN A 762 14.63 34.05 -17.27
CA GLN A 762 14.54 34.11 -18.71
C GLN A 762 13.21 33.56 -19.25
N SER A 763 12.81 34.07 -20.41
CA SER A 763 11.68 33.53 -21.17
C SER A 763 12.03 32.20 -21.82
N SER A 764 11.06 31.29 -21.89
CA SER A 764 11.12 30.02 -22.63
C SER A 764 10.64 30.14 -24.07
N LEU A 765 9.89 31.22 -24.40
CA LEU A 765 9.17 31.36 -25.67
C LEU A 765 9.97 32.05 -26.77
N VAL A 766 11.25 32.32 -26.57
CA VAL A 766 12.10 32.98 -27.55
C VAL A 766 12.53 31.98 -28.62
N LYS A 767 12.23 32.29 -29.87
CA LYS A 767 12.70 31.59 -31.07
C LYS A 767 13.83 32.40 -31.72
N ASN A 768 15.05 31.93 -31.60
CA ASN A 768 16.21 32.51 -32.29
C ASN A 768 16.90 31.39 -33.07
N GLN A 769 16.66 31.36 -34.38
CA GLN A 769 17.16 30.29 -35.26
C GLN A 769 18.70 30.25 -35.28
N THR A 770 19.37 31.40 -35.26
CA THR A 770 20.83 31.48 -35.25
C THR A 770 21.42 30.87 -34.00
N VAL A 771 20.88 31.23 -32.81
CA VAL A 771 21.33 30.70 -31.53
C VAL A 771 20.99 29.20 -31.40
N THR A 772 19.81 28.78 -31.88
CA THR A 772 19.43 27.35 -31.87
C THR A 772 20.36 26.50 -32.74
N THR A 773 20.96 27.06 -33.78
CA THR A 773 21.96 26.35 -34.60
C THR A 773 23.30 26.22 -33.87
N VAL A 774 23.70 27.25 -33.10
CA VAL A 774 24.98 27.26 -32.36
C VAL A 774 24.88 26.39 -31.06
N ASP A 775 23.75 26.46 -30.37
CA ASP A 775 23.49 25.75 -29.11
C ASP A 775 22.10 25.08 -29.14
N PRO A 776 21.96 24.01 -29.95
CA PRO A 776 20.66 23.32 -30.12
C PRO A 776 20.15 22.71 -28.85
N MET A 777 21.05 22.28 -27.98
CA MET A 777 20.69 21.64 -26.69
C MET A 777 20.54 22.66 -25.56
N ASN A 778 20.69 23.97 -25.84
CA ASN A 778 20.67 25.01 -24.82
C ASN A 778 21.66 24.75 -23.66
N ASP A 779 22.83 24.15 -23.95
CA ASP A 779 23.86 23.81 -22.96
C ASP A 779 24.50 25.07 -22.33
N LEU A 780 24.36 26.24 -22.99
CA LEU A 780 24.83 27.53 -22.52
C LEU A 780 23.77 28.29 -21.69
N TRP A 781 22.58 27.74 -21.54
CA TRP A 781 21.50 28.32 -20.74
C TRP A 781 21.06 29.72 -21.23
N TRP A 782 21.04 29.96 -22.55
CA TRP A 782 20.67 31.23 -23.13
C TRP A 782 19.16 31.56 -23.03
N ARG A 783 18.30 30.54 -22.73
CA ARG A 783 16.88 30.70 -22.46
C ARG A 783 16.45 29.73 -21.35
N TYR A 784 15.32 30.00 -20.71
CA TYR A 784 14.65 28.98 -19.89
C TYR A 784 14.07 27.90 -20.79
N GLU A 785 13.99 26.65 -20.30
CA GLU A 785 13.46 25.53 -21.06
C GLU A 785 12.07 25.16 -20.58
N GLN A 786 11.12 25.04 -21.51
CA GLN A 786 9.79 24.59 -21.21
C GLN A 786 9.83 23.12 -20.81
N ARG A 787 9.14 22.74 -19.73
CA ARG A 787 9.14 21.36 -19.23
C ARG A 787 7.76 20.91 -18.79
N ARG A 788 7.49 19.62 -18.95
CA ARG A 788 6.27 19.01 -18.44
C ARG A 788 6.36 18.91 -16.91
N LEU A 789 5.22 19.09 -16.22
CA LEU A 789 5.06 18.84 -14.80
C LEU A 789 5.20 17.35 -14.48
N ASP A 790 5.64 17.03 -13.26
CA ASP A 790 5.65 15.67 -12.73
C ASP A 790 4.22 15.16 -12.50
N ALA A 791 4.04 13.85 -12.46
CA ALA A 791 2.74 13.20 -12.23
C ALA A 791 2.01 13.74 -11.00
N GLU A 792 2.74 13.92 -9.89
CA GLU A 792 2.22 14.45 -8.63
C GLU A 792 1.74 15.90 -8.80
N ALA A 793 2.52 16.75 -9.45
CA ALA A 793 2.15 18.13 -9.66
C ALA A 793 0.93 18.26 -10.60
N ILE A 794 0.77 17.36 -11.58
CA ILE A 794 -0.41 17.33 -12.46
C ILE A 794 -1.65 16.95 -11.64
N ARG A 795 -1.61 15.84 -10.91
CA ARG A 795 -2.76 15.41 -10.08
C ARG A 795 -3.13 16.46 -9.03
N ASP A 796 -2.14 16.98 -8.33
CA ASP A 796 -2.35 17.99 -7.29
C ASP A 796 -2.92 19.29 -7.88
N SER A 797 -2.50 19.67 -9.09
CA SER A 797 -3.06 20.82 -9.81
C SER A 797 -4.52 20.63 -10.20
N VAL A 798 -4.88 19.44 -10.69
CA VAL A 798 -6.28 19.09 -10.99
C VAL A 798 -7.15 19.25 -9.74
N LEU A 799 -6.70 18.75 -8.60
CA LEU A 799 -7.40 18.89 -7.31
C LEU A 799 -7.43 20.34 -6.81
N ALA A 800 -6.34 21.08 -6.99
CA ALA A 800 -6.25 22.48 -6.55
C ALA A 800 -7.21 23.39 -7.34
N VAL A 801 -7.25 23.25 -8.68
CA VAL A 801 -8.12 24.08 -9.52
C VAL A 801 -9.59 23.72 -9.36
N SER A 802 -9.92 22.45 -9.12
CA SER A 802 -11.29 22.01 -8.79
C SER A 802 -11.74 22.47 -7.40
N GLY A 803 -10.80 22.90 -6.54
CA GLY A 803 -11.06 23.31 -5.14
C GLY A 803 -11.26 22.14 -4.19
N ARG A 804 -10.76 20.95 -4.55
CA ARG A 804 -10.92 19.72 -3.76
C ARG A 804 -9.63 19.21 -3.14
N LEU A 805 -8.49 19.88 -3.38
CA LEU A 805 -7.22 19.51 -2.76
C LEU A 805 -7.31 19.65 -1.24
N ASN A 806 -6.98 18.57 -0.53
CA ASN A 806 -6.80 18.61 0.92
C ASN A 806 -5.37 19.07 1.24
N PRO A 807 -5.20 20.24 1.89
CA PRO A 807 -3.87 20.79 2.19
C PRO A 807 -3.24 20.23 3.46
N GLU A 808 -3.85 19.24 4.11
CA GLU A 808 -3.33 18.67 5.36
C GLU A 808 -1.97 18.02 5.15
N LEU A 809 -1.01 18.40 5.99
CA LEU A 809 0.37 17.93 5.98
C LEU A 809 0.54 16.67 6.82
N TYR A 810 1.53 15.84 6.43
CA TYR A 810 1.99 14.68 7.18
C TYR A 810 0.94 13.55 7.35
N GLY A 811 1.33 12.49 8.02
CA GLY A 811 0.45 11.42 8.45
C GLY A 811 0.44 10.19 7.55
N LEU A 812 -0.54 9.34 7.75
CA LEU A 812 -0.65 8.04 7.07
C LEU A 812 -0.73 8.17 5.54
N PRO A 813 -0.28 7.13 4.80
CA PRO A 813 -0.52 7.05 3.36
C PRO A 813 -2.01 7.12 3.02
N ILE A 814 -2.32 7.65 1.83
CA ILE A 814 -3.67 7.74 1.28
C ILE A 814 -3.83 6.77 0.11
N PHE A 815 -5.09 6.36 -0.13
CA PHE A 815 -5.46 5.38 -1.15
C PHE A 815 -6.52 5.96 -2.10
N PRO A 816 -6.13 6.81 -3.07
CA PRO A 816 -7.07 7.34 -4.06
C PRO A 816 -7.74 6.22 -4.86
N PRO A 817 -8.89 6.47 -5.53
CA PRO A 817 -9.55 5.48 -6.36
C PRO A 817 -8.65 4.91 -7.46
N LEU A 818 -8.66 3.59 -7.61
CA LEU A 818 -8.09 2.86 -8.75
C LEU A 818 -9.20 2.44 -9.71
N PRO A 819 -8.90 2.26 -11.02
CA PRO A 819 -9.79 1.57 -11.94
C PRO A 819 -10.18 0.17 -11.40
N GLY A 820 -11.44 -0.23 -11.55
CA GLY A 820 -11.99 -1.42 -10.89
C GLY A 820 -11.28 -2.73 -11.26
N ASP A 821 -10.89 -2.89 -12.53
CA ASP A 821 -10.12 -4.02 -13.03
C ASP A 821 -8.74 -4.16 -12.38
N ILE A 822 -8.09 -3.02 -12.07
CA ILE A 822 -6.78 -3.01 -11.40
C ILE A 822 -6.93 -3.28 -9.90
N ALA A 823 -7.95 -2.74 -9.25
CA ALA A 823 -8.23 -3.03 -7.85
C ALA A 823 -8.47 -4.53 -7.59
N GLU A 824 -8.99 -5.26 -8.58
CA GLU A 824 -9.21 -6.71 -8.52
C GLU A 824 -7.92 -7.53 -8.70
N THR A 825 -6.92 -7.03 -9.43
CA THR A 825 -5.65 -7.77 -9.64
C THR A 825 -4.81 -7.89 -8.36
N VAL A 826 -5.07 -7.05 -7.35
CA VAL A 826 -4.40 -7.06 -6.03
C VAL A 826 -4.85 -8.23 -5.12
N LYS A 827 -5.47 -9.28 -5.68
CA LYS A 827 -6.04 -10.41 -4.92
C LYS A 827 -5.04 -11.18 -4.04
N TYR A 828 -3.75 -11.15 -4.37
CA TYR A 828 -2.71 -11.93 -3.68
C TYR A 828 -1.95 -11.17 -2.59
N SER A 829 -2.13 -9.85 -2.45
CA SER A 829 -1.44 -9.12 -1.39
C SER A 829 -2.35 -8.99 -0.16
N GLU A 830 -1.78 -9.22 1.03
CA GLU A 830 -2.43 -8.88 2.30
C GLU A 830 -2.76 -7.37 2.37
N ASN A 831 -2.12 -6.58 1.53
CA ASN A 831 -2.24 -5.14 1.41
C ASN A 831 -3.24 -4.76 0.30
N LYS A 832 -4.52 -5.03 0.53
CA LYS A 832 -5.57 -4.58 -0.38
C LYS A 832 -5.66 -3.05 -0.36
N TRP A 833 -5.85 -2.47 -1.56
CA TRP A 833 -6.02 -1.04 -1.72
C TRP A 833 -7.32 -0.57 -1.04
N ASP A 834 -7.20 0.22 0.04
CA ASP A 834 -8.34 0.79 0.78
C ASP A 834 -8.78 2.12 0.15
N THR A 835 -9.62 2.06 -0.87
CA THR A 835 -10.05 3.25 -1.61
C THR A 835 -10.73 4.30 -0.73
N GLN A 836 -10.15 5.50 -0.67
CA GLN A 836 -10.67 6.67 0.02
C GLN A 836 -11.32 7.63 -0.98
N LEU A 837 -12.64 7.81 -0.90
CA LEU A 837 -13.43 8.71 -1.76
C LEU A 837 -13.67 10.09 -1.15
N ASP A 838 -13.35 10.27 0.11
CA ASP A 838 -13.53 11.49 0.89
C ASP A 838 -12.37 12.48 0.74
N GLN A 839 -12.31 13.46 1.61
CA GLN A 839 -11.22 14.45 1.65
C GLN A 839 -9.85 13.83 1.96
N ALA A 840 -9.79 12.71 2.69
CA ALA A 840 -8.52 12.03 2.98
C ALA A 840 -7.84 11.57 1.69
N GLY A 841 -8.58 10.95 0.76
CA GLY A 841 -8.06 10.51 -0.54
C GLY A 841 -7.63 11.64 -1.49
N ARG A 842 -7.88 12.91 -1.13
CA ARG A 842 -7.54 14.11 -1.91
C ARG A 842 -6.35 14.89 -1.38
N LYS A 843 -5.60 14.36 -0.43
CA LYS A 843 -4.30 14.92 -0.02
C LYS A 843 -3.32 14.95 -1.20
N ARG A 844 -2.24 15.68 -0.99
CA ARG A 844 -1.13 15.78 -1.96
C ARG A 844 -0.63 14.40 -2.37
N SER A 845 -0.23 14.27 -3.61
CA SER A 845 0.19 13.00 -4.21
C SER A 845 1.41 12.36 -3.56
N ILE A 846 2.22 13.12 -2.83
CA ILE A 846 3.35 12.60 -2.04
C ILE A 846 2.89 11.63 -0.93
N TYR A 847 1.63 11.71 -0.52
CA TYR A 847 1.03 10.84 0.50
C TYR A 847 0.36 9.59 -0.07
N ILE A 848 0.29 9.43 -1.40
CA ILE A 848 -0.26 8.20 -2.01
C ILE A 848 0.59 7.01 -1.58
N TYR A 849 -0.07 5.94 -1.14
CA TYR A 849 0.56 4.67 -0.81
C TYR A 849 1.38 4.15 -1.99
N GLN A 850 2.69 4.06 -1.82
CA GLN A 850 3.64 3.64 -2.85
C GLN A 850 3.84 2.13 -2.77
N GLN A 851 3.08 1.40 -3.56
CA GLN A 851 3.20 -0.04 -3.70
C GLN A 851 4.08 -0.36 -4.91
N ARG A 852 5.18 -1.14 -4.73
CA ARG A 852 6.15 -1.41 -5.80
C ARG A 852 5.56 -2.25 -6.93
N MET A 853 4.75 -3.25 -6.58
CA MET A 853 4.09 -4.13 -7.56
C MET A 853 2.80 -3.54 -8.16
N LEU A 854 2.30 -2.43 -7.62
CA LEU A 854 1.10 -1.75 -8.10
C LEU A 854 1.31 -0.24 -8.16
N ASN A 855 1.75 0.25 -9.29
CA ASN A 855 1.82 1.70 -9.50
C ASN A 855 0.45 2.24 -9.94
N MET A 856 0.01 3.35 -9.33
CA MET A 856 -1.25 4.00 -9.71
C MET A 856 -1.22 4.39 -11.20
N PRO A 857 -2.18 3.93 -12.04
CA PRO A 857 -2.11 4.08 -13.50
C PRO A 857 -1.96 5.53 -13.98
N PHE A 858 -2.67 6.46 -13.35
CA PHE A 858 -2.53 7.89 -13.66
C PHE A 858 -1.09 8.37 -13.41
N MET A 859 -0.49 7.99 -12.29
CA MET A 859 0.87 8.36 -11.96
C MET A 859 1.88 7.72 -12.93
N GLN A 860 1.67 6.45 -13.27
CA GLN A 860 2.51 5.72 -14.22
C GLN A 860 2.44 6.32 -15.63
N ALA A 861 1.26 6.72 -16.09
CA ALA A 861 1.09 7.37 -17.39
C ALA A 861 1.93 8.65 -17.52
N PHE A 862 2.20 9.34 -16.41
CA PHE A 862 3.03 10.57 -16.35
C PHE A 862 4.45 10.32 -15.79
N ASP A 863 5.00 9.12 -16.00
CA ASP A 863 6.39 8.76 -15.70
C ASP A 863 6.76 8.80 -14.21
N SER A 864 5.83 8.47 -13.29
CA SER A 864 6.20 8.25 -11.89
C SER A 864 7.15 7.06 -11.75
N THR A 865 7.95 7.05 -10.70
CA THR A 865 8.91 5.95 -10.43
C THR A 865 8.22 4.78 -9.76
N VAL A 866 8.69 3.56 -10.03
CA VAL A 866 8.32 2.34 -9.28
C VAL A 866 9.15 2.15 -8.01
N CYS A 867 10.10 3.06 -7.75
CA CYS A 867 10.94 3.09 -6.54
C CYS A 867 11.85 1.86 -6.32
N ASP A 868 12.16 1.11 -7.39
CA ASP A 868 13.09 -0.03 -7.32
C ASP A 868 14.54 0.40 -7.32
N GLU A 869 14.85 1.50 -8.00
CA GLU A 869 16.17 2.08 -8.11
C GLU A 869 16.17 3.54 -7.68
N SER A 870 17.34 4.01 -7.24
CA SER A 870 17.58 5.44 -7.01
C SER A 870 17.44 6.24 -8.31
N ARG A 871 16.50 7.17 -8.34
CA ARG A 871 16.20 7.98 -9.54
C ARG A 871 16.52 9.46 -9.30
N PRO A 872 17.69 9.92 -9.73
CA PRO A 872 18.09 11.33 -9.58
C PRO A 872 17.36 12.27 -10.53
N ARG A 873 16.82 11.76 -11.61
CA ARG A 873 15.98 12.45 -12.59
C ARG A 873 14.99 11.47 -13.22
N ARG A 874 13.73 11.85 -13.28
CA ARG A 874 12.71 11.08 -13.98
C ARG A 874 12.84 11.22 -15.49
N ARG A 875 12.46 10.19 -16.22
CA ARG A 875 12.24 10.29 -17.67
C ARG A 875 11.01 11.17 -17.90
N THR A 876 10.98 11.84 -19.06
CA THR A 876 9.82 12.59 -19.50
C THR A 876 9.44 12.08 -20.88
N SER A 877 8.36 11.33 -20.95
CA SER A 877 7.80 10.83 -22.20
C SER A 877 6.65 11.71 -22.68
N VAL A 878 6.32 11.63 -23.95
CA VAL A 878 5.10 12.20 -24.53
C VAL A 878 4.37 11.07 -25.24
N THR A 879 3.25 10.62 -24.66
CA THR A 879 2.51 9.47 -25.17
C THR A 879 1.02 9.78 -25.34
N PRO A 880 0.32 9.11 -26.28
CA PRO A 880 -1.13 9.24 -26.43
C PRO A 880 -1.90 8.88 -25.15
N LEU A 881 -1.36 7.97 -24.34
CA LEU A 881 -1.97 7.52 -23.08
C LEU A 881 -2.10 8.68 -22.08
N GLN A 882 -1.15 9.64 -22.08
CA GLN A 882 -1.23 10.82 -21.21
C GLN A 882 -2.42 11.70 -21.57
N ALA A 883 -2.58 12.01 -22.87
CA ALA A 883 -3.73 12.78 -23.35
C ALA A 883 -5.05 12.04 -23.10
N LEU A 884 -5.07 10.72 -23.29
CA LEU A 884 -6.25 9.88 -23.02
C LEU A 884 -6.61 9.87 -21.54
N SER A 885 -5.61 9.77 -20.65
CA SER A 885 -5.80 9.80 -19.20
C SER A 885 -6.37 11.13 -18.70
N LEU A 886 -5.94 12.26 -19.30
CA LEU A 886 -6.48 13.58 -18.99
C LEU A 886 -7.87 13.82 -19.57
N PHE A 887 -8.21 13.20 -20.70
CA PHE A 887 -9.47 13.45 -21.38
C PHE A 887 -10.58 12.48 -20.98
N ASN A 888 -10.26 11.18 -20.81
CA ASN A 888 -11.24 10.12 -20.54
C ASN A 888 -11.14 9.52 -19.13
N GLY A 889 -10.08 9.81 -18.36
CA GLY A 889 -9.91 9.22 -17.04
C GLY A 889 -11.00 9.65 -16.06
N ASP A 890 -11.55 8.70 -15.30
CA ASP A 890 -12.61 8.94 -14.31
C ASP A 890 -12.24 10.06 -13.31
N PHE A 891 -11.00 10.05 -12.81
CA PHE A 891 -10.48 11.07 -11.89
C PHE A 891 -10.61 12.48 -12.50
N VAL A 892 -10.14 12.68 -13.73
CA VAL A 892 -10.15 14.01 -14.37
C VAL A 892 -11.57 14.43 -14.72
N ASN A 893 -12.44 13.49 -15.13
CA ASN A 893 -13.86 13.78 -15.40
C ASN A 893 -14.61 14.21 -14.14
N GLU A 894 -14.39 13.55 -13.00
CA GLU A 894 -14.98 13.95 -11.71
C GLU A 894 -14.50 15.35 -11.28
N GLU A 895 -13.21 15.63 -11.44
CA GLU A 895 -12.64 16.91 -11.07
C GLU A 895 -13.03 18.02 -12.04
N ALA A 896 -13.23 17.73 -13.34
CA ALA A 896 -13.80 18.69 -14.29
C ALA A 896 -15.21 19.09 -13.92
N ALA A 897 -16.05 18.13 -13.47
CA ALA A 897 -17.37 18.43 -12.96
C ALA A 897 -17.33 19.26 -11.66
N ALA A 898 -16.36 18.99 -10.76
CA ALA A 898 -16.15 19.79 -9.56
C ALA A 898 -15.68 21.22 -9.88
N LEU A 899 -14.77 21.38 -10.85
CA LEU A 899 -14.31 22.66 -11.36
C LEU A 899 -15.47 23.47 -11.96
N ALA A 900 -16.32 22.83 -12.75
CA ALA A 900 -17.50 23.48 -13.32
C ALA A 900 -18.46 24.01 -12.24
N ARG A 901 -18.71 23.20 -11.17
CA ARG A 901 -19.49 23.66 -10.00
C ARG A 901 -18.82 24.82 -9.28
N ARG A 902 -17.50 24.79 -9.10
CA ARG A 902 -16.72 25.87 -8.51
C ARG A 902 -16.86 27.16 -9.32
N ILE A 903 -16.67 27.07 -10.63
CA ILE A 903 -16.74 28.23 -11.54
C ILE A 903 -18.15 28.85 -11.48
N ARG A 904 -19.22 28.04 -11.50
CA ARG A 904 -20.58 28.55 -11.40
C ARG A 904 -20.82 29.25 -10.06
N ARG A 905 -20.37 28.67 -8.98
CA ARG A 905 -20.51 29.26 -7.63
C ARG A 905 -19.77 30.58 -7.48
N GLU A 906 -18.55 30.68 -8.04
CA GLU A 906 -17.66 31.84 -7.84
C GLU A 906 -17.87 32.95 -8.89
N ALA A 907 -18.26 32.61 -10.13
CA ALA A 907 -18.47 33.56 -11.23
C ALA A 907 -19.94 33.82 -11.57
N GLY A 908 -20.89 33.09 -10.95
CA GLY A 908 -22.31 33.17 -11.26
C GLY A 908 -22.66 32.64 -12.66
N GLU A 909 -23.78 33.13 -13.23
CA GLU A 909 -24.31 32.65 -14.52
C GLU A 909 -23.69 33.33 -15.77
N GLY A 910 -22.89 34.38 -15.58
CA GLY A 910 -22.29 35.15 -16.66
C GLY A 910 -21.20 34.36 -17.40
N LYS A 911 -21.47 33.94 -18.65
CA LYS A 911 -20.55 33.09 -19.43
C LYS A 911 -19.15 33.70 -19.60
N GLY A 912 -19.06 35.00 -19.80
CA GLY A 912 -17.77 35.72 -19.90
C GLY A 912 -16.96 35.62 -18.59
N GLU A 913 -17.60 35.77 -17.44
CA GLU A 913 -16.93 35.63 -16.13
C GLU A 913 -16.53 34.17 -15.84
N GLN A 914 -17.39 33.22 -16.21
CA GLN A 914 -17.08 31.81 -16.10
C GLN A 914 -15.82 31.43 -16.89
N VAL A 915 -15.73 31.88 -18.16
CA VAL A 915 -14.54 31.65 -19.00
C VAL A 915 -13.32 32.33 -18.40
N ARG A 916 -13.43 33.60 -17.96
CA ARG A 916 -12.32 34.32 -17.33
C ARG A 916 -11.82 33.64 -16.06
N LEU A 917 -12.70 33.22 -15.20
CA LEU A 917 -12.33 32.54 -13.96
C LEU A 917 -11.66 31.17 -14.25
N ALA A 918 -12.20 30.40 -15.18
CA ALA A 918 -11.65 29.11 -15.58
C ALA A 918 -10.20 29.23 -16.07
N TYR A 919 -9.89 30.20 -16.93
CA TYR A 919 -8.52 30.49 -17.41
C TYR A 919 -7.59 30.94 -16.29
N ARG A 920 -8.09 31.79 -15.36
CA ARG A 920 -7.28 32.23 -14.21
C ARG A 920 -6.94 31.08 -13.27
N LEU A 921 -7.87 30.16 -13.04
CA LEU A 921 -7.66 28.97 -12.23
C LEU A 921 -6.68 28.00 -12.90
N ALA A 922 -6.93 27.62 -14.16
CA ALA A 922 -6.15 26.62 -14.86
C ALA A 922 -4.76 27.12 -15.31
N PHE A 923 -4.68 28.34 -15.86
CA PHE A 923 -3.49 28.87 -16.54
C PHE A 923 -2.88 30.08 -15.86
N SER A 924 -3.47 30.56 -14.76
CA SER A 924 -3.05 31.78 -14.05
C SER A 924 -3.06 33.04 -14.92
N ARG A 925 -3.79 33.05 -16.04
CA ARG A 925 -3.94 34.18 -16.95
C ARG A 925 -5.40 34.39 -17.37
N SER A 926 -5.70 35.56 -17.91
CA SER A 926 -6.99 35.77 -18.58
C SER A 926 -6.96 35.16 -20.00
N PRO A 927 -8.12 34.76 -20.54
CA PRO A 927 -8.20 34.34 -21.94
C PRO A 927 -7.89 35.51 -22.87
N SER A 928 -7.37 35.24 -24.06
CA SER A 928 -7.33 36.24 -25.14
C SER A 928 -8.75 36.60 -25.61
N PRO A 929 -8.93 37.71 -26.30
CA PRO A 929 -10.25 38.08 -26.87
C PRO A 929 -10.83 36.96 -27.77
N GLU A 930 -9.98 36.30 -28.55
CA GLU A 930 -10.36 35.19 -29.42
C GLU A 930 -10.78 33.94 -28.62
N GLU A 931 -9.96 33.52 -27.63
CA GLU A 931 -10.29 32.42 -26.71
C GLU A 931 -11.61 32.69 -25.95
N ALA A 932 -11.77 33.90 -25.41
CA ALA A 932 -12.98 34.31 -24.71
C ALA A 932 -14.20 34.26 -25.64
N GLY A 933 -14.10 34.81 -26.83
CA GLY A 933 -15.18 34.82 -27.82
C GLY A 933 -15.60 33.42 -28.25
N HIS A 934 -14.64 32.53 -28.48
CA HIS A 934 -14.87 31.16 -28.89
C HIS A 934 -15.63 30.37 -27.79
N PHE A 935 -15.13 30.39 -26.53
CA PHE A 935 -15.73 29.61 -25.47
C PHE A 935 -17.04 30.20 -24.93
N VAL A 936 -17.20 31.55 -24.94
CA VAL A 936 -18.49 32.16 -24.62
C VAL A 936 -19.56 31.75 -25.63
N LYS A 937 -19.22 31.72 -26.92
CA LYS A 937 -20.13 31.23 -27.98
C LYS A 937 -20.49 29.76 -27.76
N PHE A 938 -19.47 28.92 -27.52
CA PHE A 938 -19.69 27.48 -27.20
C PHE A 938 -20.68 27.27 -26.05
N LEU A 939 -20.46 27.94 -24.91
CA LEU A 939 -21.30 27.83 -23.73
C LEU A 939 -22.72 28.42 -23.93
N SER A 940 -22.86 29.40 -24.82
CA SER A 940 -24.15 30.03 -25.13
C SER A 940 -25.00 29.22 -26.10
N GLN A 941 -24.39 28.43 -26.95
CA GLN A 941 -25.09 27.60 -27.96
C GLN A 941 -25.46 26.19 -27.45
N ALA A 942 -24.96 25.81 -26.27
CA ALA A 942 -25.19 24.48 -25.72
C ALA A 942 -26.65 24.29 -25.27
N LYS A 943 -27.28 23.22 -25.70
CA LYS A 943 -28.62 22.82 -25.25
C LYS A 943 -28.63 22.43 -23.77
N GLU A 944 -27.56 21.81 -23.33
CA GLU A 944 -27.34 21.36 -21.95
C GLU A 944 -26.14 22.11 -21.35
N VAL A 945 -26.48 23.19 -20.60
CA VAL A 945 -25.48 24.14 -20.11
C VAL A 945 -24.49 23.51 -19.11
N ASP A 946 -24.95 22.58 -18.29
CA ASP A 946 -24.13 21.91 -17.28
C ASP A 946 -23.10 21.00 -17.92
N GLY A 947 -23.51 20.18 -18.87
CA GLY A 947 -22.61 19.31 -19.62
C GLY A 947 -21.59 20.11 -20.45
N ALA A 948 -21.99 21.24 -21.03
CA ALA A 948 -21.07 22.08 -21.80
C ALA A 948 -19.98 22.71 -20.91
N LEU A 949 -20.33 23.20 -19.71
CA LEU A 949 -19.34 23.77 -18.79
C LEU A 949 -18.36 22.69 -18.29
N VAL A 950 -18.82 21.47 -18.01
CA VAL A 950 -17.96 20.32 -17.69
C VAL A 950 -17.04 19.99 -18.87
N GLY A 951 -17.58 19.93 -20.09
CA GLY A 951 -16.79 19.70 -21.30
C GLY A 951 -15.71 20.77 -21.50
N PHE A 952 -16.04 22.06 -21.29
CA PHE A 952 -15.05 23.14 -21.31
C PHE A 952 -13.95 22.94 -20.25
N CYS A 953 -14.30 22.61 -19.01
CA CYS A 953 -13.32 22.32 -17.97
C CYS A 953 -12.40 21.15 -18.34
N ARG A 954 -12.91 20.07 -18.95
CA ARG A 954 -12.10 18.94 -19.45
C ARG A 954 -11.08 19.41 -20.50
N VAL A 955 -11.48 20.27 -21.43
CA VAL A 955 -10.57 20.82 -22.44
C VAL A 955 -9.43 21.60 -21.79
N LEU A 956 -9.72 22.43 -20.78
CA LEU A 956 -8.68 23.17 -20.07
C LEU A 956 -7.71 22.25 -19.32
N LEU A 957 -8.22 21.22 -18.61
CA LEU A 957 -7.39 20.28 -17.86
C LEU A 957 -6.50 19.41 -18.79
N ASN A 958 -6.91 19.21 -20.05
CA ASN A 958 -6.14 18.46 -21.06
C ASN A 958 -5.24 19.35 -21.93
N ALA A 959 -5.27 20.67 -21.75
CA ALA A 959 -4.44 21.57 -22.54
C ALA A 959 -2.95 21.46 -22.17
N SER A 960 -2.05 21.55 -23.18
CA SER A 960 -0.61 21.56 -22.93
C SER A 960 -0.19 22.64 -21.93
N GLU A 961 -0.81 23.82 -21.96
CA GLU A 961 -0.55 24.91 -21.02
C GLU A 961 -0.87 24.54 -19.56
N PHE A 962 -1.75 23.56 -19.33
CA PHE A 962 -2.04 23.05 -17.99
C PHE A 962 -0.91 22.16 -17.43
N VAL A 963 -0.33 21.32 -18.28
CA VAL A 963 0.65 20.29 -17.89
C VAL A 963 2.10 20.69 -18.11
N TYR A 964 2.36 21.83 -18.76
CA TYR A 964 3.71 22.36 -18.96
C TYR A 964 3.90 23.68 -18.21
N ILE A 965 5.14 23.92 -17.79
CA ILE A 965 5.59 25.22 -17.27
C ILE A 965 6.59 25.87 -18.22
N ASP A 966 6.43 27.16 -18.39
CA ASP A 966 7.32 28.05 -19.16
C ASP A 966 8.45 28.55 -18.29
#